data_0a1143fbf7b525135de3987100c113e7
#
_entry.id   0a1143fbf7b525135de3987100c113e7
#
_cell.length_a   1.000
_cell.length_b   1.000
_cell.length_c   1.000
_cell.angle_alpha   90.00
_cell.angle_beta   90.00
_cell.angle_gamma   90.00
#
_symmetry.space_group_name_H-M   'P 1'
#
loop_
_entity.id
_entity.type
_entity.pdbx_description
1 polymer ?
#
loop_
_entity_poly.entity_id
_entity_poly.type
_entity_poly.pdbx_seq_one_letter_code
_entity_poly.pdbx_strand_id
1 'polypeptide(L)'
;MSVAERMPPEPPLTFVCSHCSQYFASTAEFKEHLAQHNGNGRAPSRPAPPPRLQAVRRELTFTCSHCGATFANRWGLRAHALEHGTVAAPEWEPPAARVPPVTVVPSELSARRLERPARVLPGPWVSPARSPLRLVVSPAVRRSDGVRLGLTGLFASSLALYGLGLGLRLPDLALAGALCAVFFGVGTAPLQFVRAPGLAVRLGVAGLVGLSTITLCGLVMVLTPLWDPFLWAALVAGVAAALHLAAVPRALRDRRRARLGRESHRPGQGSRRAVRALFTPSALLTVAGTAMWVSATIATGHVTPGIAGFLPHITPLWYAGLATLLVAVALARGKREIYVALAVVSLAVALTLTPALLYAMPRTQTAAKHIEIVQFILRAHHLDPGTGIYAAYSAFFAGIAWLCRVAGVSDPLALATFWPVVIGLVGLAELRFLFGRLTASSYRCWAALVIAVLVTAIGQDYFSPQSVGFVMGLGIYALVIASSEPPAIGGWACAALLWVTGCAMAATHELSPFIVGGVLVVLAVFGRARPRWAAAAVLVPAVAWLLINYHTVSGFVSLTDFWRLTNFMPPHTSAAPGLARQPIVDLSSYALVAGLLVLIAAALVGFLRHVRNAWAWAFLASAGLGLIFVAFNSYGNEGIYRATLFGIPWLALLALRAVRRPSRLGVVAFAAVTFVLLGTFLVANFGMDGSTVMRRSDLTALRVFDSRAPAGSYLVSLGYGDLPNALPYFTADLQSADFSTLVGPTHGRSRQPSAAGLAAFTARYEDLARTRSGAAQSDLYAVWSPVLPLYAYEYGLLSTRQSDAWRDLMLASPQWKLIYSAGGTYLFRRSGAS
;
A
#
# COMPACT_ATOMS: atom_id res chain seq x y z
N MET A 1 4.69 55.32 -14.68
CA MET A 1 5.18 54.58 -15.86
C MET A 1 5.04 53.13 -15.55
N SER A 2 4.05 52.49 -16.12
CA SER A 2 3.70 51.09 -15.90
C SER A 2 4.49 50.20 -16.89
N VAL A 3 5.24 49.26 -16.41
CA VAL A 3 5.83 48.19 -17.19
C VAL A 3 4.89 46.99 -17.07
N ALA A 4 4.13 46.72 -18.13
CA ALA A 4 3.32 45.51 -18.25
C ALA A 4 4.28 44.37 -18.67
N GLU A 5 4.60 43.45 -17.74
CA GLU A 5 5.27 42.21 -18.08
C GLU A 5 4.32 41.33 -18.91
N ARG A 6 4.73 41.06 -20.15
CA ARG A 6 4.08 40.10 -21.04
C ARG A 6 4.41 38.68 -20.52
N MET A 7 3.39 37.94 -20.10
CA MET A 7 3.50 36.50 -19.90
C MET A 7 3.93 35.80 -21.20
N PRO A 8 4.79 34.78 -21.12
CA PRO A 8 5.10 33.95 -22.28
C PRO A 8 3.84 33.14 -22.71
N PRO A 9 3.68 32.85 -24.00
CA PRO A 9 2.55 32.07 -24.48
C PRO A 9 2.57 30.64 -23.92
N GLU A 10 1.39 30.15 -23.57
CA GLU A 10 1.22 28.75 -23.13
C GLU A 10 1.73 27.77 -24.21
N PRO A 11 2.39 26.66 -23.81
CA PRO A 11 2.85 25.66 -24.79
C PRO A 11 1.65 25.01 -25.49
N PRO A 12 1.75 24.73 -26.81
CA PRO A 12 0.66 24.16 -27.56
C PRO A 12 0.27 22.77 -27.04
N LEU A 13 -1.02 22.58 -26.83
CA LEU A 13 -1.60 21.28 -26.44
C LEU A 13 -1.31 20.27 -27.56
N THR A 14 -0.58 19.20 -27.24
CA THR A 14 -0.31 18.11 -28.17
C THR A 14 -1.29 16.95 -27.91
N PHE A 15 -1.98 16.52 -28.96
CA PHE A 15 -2.92 15.39 -28.93
C PHE A 15 -2.24 14.14 -29.47
N VAL A 16 -2.43 12.98 -28.81
CA VAL A 16 -1.81 11.71 -29.19
C VAL A 16 -2.92 10.71 -29.56
N CYS A 17 -2.79 10.10 -30.72
CA CYS A 17 -3.70 9.05 -31.15
C CYS A 17 -3.40 7.73 -30.42
N SER A 18 -4.34 7.21 -29.65
CA SER A 18 -4.21 5.95 -28.93
C SER A 18 -4.15 4.70 -29.82
N HIS A 19 -4.49 4.84 -31.13
CA HIS A 19 -4.45 3.73 -32.09
C HIS A 19 -3.11 3.58 -32.79
N CYS A 20 -2.44 4.70 -33.09
CA CYS A 20 -1.18 4.70 -33.83
C CYS A 20 -0.08 5.53 -33.17
N SER A 21 -0.30 6.08 -31.99
CA SER A 21 0.64 6.92 -31.22
C SER A 21 1.15 8.16 -31.95
N GLN A 22 0.44 8.63 -32.95
CA GLN A 22 0.79 9.82 -33.71
C GLN A 22 0.39 11.08 -32.94
N TYR A 23 1.24 12.12 -33.00
CA TYR A 23 1.05 13.40 -32.28
C TYR A 23 0.47 14.45 -33.21
N PHE A 24 -0.47 15.28 -32.69
CA PHE A 24 -1.13 16.33 -33.41
C PHE A 24 -1.06 17.63 -32.63
N ALA A 25 -0.78 18.73 -33.35
CA ALA A 25 -0.67 20.05 -32.75
C ALA A 25 -2.03 20.76 -32.57
N SER A 26 -3.10 20.22 -33.15
CA SER A 26 -4.42 20.78 -33.04
C SER A 26 -5.52 19.74 -32.89
N THR A 27 -6.61 20.12 -32.23
CA THR A 27 -7.82 19.30 -32.09
C THR A 27 -8.47 18.96 -33.44
N ALA A 28 -8.33 19.80 -34.42
CA ALA A 28 -8.89 19.60 -35.76
C ALA A 28 -8.18 18.50 -36.52
N GLU A 29 -6.85 18.54 -36.57
CA GLU A 29 -6.00 17.47 -37.16
C GLU A 29 -6.19 16.12 -36.48
N PHE A 30 -6.30 16.14 -35.16
CA PHE A 30 -6.54 14.91 -34.40
C PHE A 30 -7.91 14.28 -34.69
N LYS A 31 -8.98 15.12 -34.85
CA LYS A 31 -10.31 14.63 -35.21
C LYS A 31 -10.35 14.06 -36.63
N GLU A 32 -9.67 14.72 -37.57
CA GLU A 32 -9.57 14.27 -38.96
C GLU A 32 -8.81 12.93 -39.07
N HIS A 33 -7.74 12.79 -38.31
CA HIS A 33 -7.00 11.55 -38.20
C HIS A 33 -7.84 10.41 -37.57
N LEU A 34 -8.62 10.68 -36.53
CA LEU A 34 -9.54 9.69 -35.97
C LEU A 34 -10.65 9.25 -36.94
N ALA A 35 -11.10 10.15 -37.80
CA ALA A 35 -12.08 9.81 -38.85
C ALA A 35 -11.51 8.85 -39.88
N GLN A 36 -10.23 8.93 -40.20
CA GLN A 36 -9.52 8.01 -41.09
C GLN A 36 -9.41 6.59 -40.51
N HIS A 37 -9.27 6.45 -39.19
CA HIS A 37 -9.30 5.14 -38.54
C HIS A 37 -10.68 4.47 -38.55
N ASN A 38 -11.73 5.24 -38.55
CA ASN A 38 -13.11 4.74 -38.59
C ASN A 38 -13.63 4.42 -40.01
N GLY A 39 -12.91 4.88 -41.06
CA GLY A 39 -13.36 4.73 -42.48
C GLY A 39 -12.92 3.47 -43.21
N ASN A 40 -11.98 2.70 -42.72
CA ASN A 40 -11.38 1.56 -43.44
C ASN A 40 -11.74 0.17 -42.80
N GLY A 41 -12.95 0.03 -42.29
CA GLY A 41 -13.43 -1.23 -41.73
C GLY A 41 -14.02 -2.21 -42.75
N ARG A 42 -13.24 -2.83 -43.65
CA ARG A 42 -13.60 -4.11 -44.25
C ARG A 42 -12.99 -5.23 -43.42
N ALA A 43 -13.82 -5.84 -42.57
CA ALA A 43 -13.47 -7.07 -41.87
C ALA A 43 -13.48 -8.26 -42.85
N PRO A 44 -12.52 -9.20 -42.79
CA PRO A 44 -12.57 -10.45 -43.52
C PRO A 44 -13.67 -11.35 -42.94
N SER A 45 -14.46 -11.94 -43.83
CA SER A 45 -15.56 -12.86 -43.57
C SER A 45 -15.10 -14.09 -42.74
N ARG A 46 -15.66 -14.28 -41.55
CA ARG A 46 -15.57 -15.51 -40.77
C ARG A 46 -16.64 -16.52 -41.25
N PRO A 47 -16.35 -17.83 -41.28
CA PRO A 47 -17.34 -18.85 -41.60
C PRO A 47 -18.39 -18.94 -40.49
N ALA A 48 -19.65 -19.20 -40.92
CA ALA A 48 -20.84 -19.23 -40.08
C ALA A 48 -20.83 -20.39 -39.07
N PRO A 49 -21.18 -20.16 -37.79
CA PRO A 49 -21.43 -21.22 -36.83
C PRO A 49 -22.85 -21.82 -37.02
N PRO A 50 -23.08 -23.08 -36.56
CA PRO A 50 -24.34 -23.76 -36.73
C PRO A 50 -25.50 -23.13 -35.93
N PRO A 51 -26.75 -23.36 -36.30
CA PRO A 51 -27.90 -22.66 -35.75
C PRO A 51 -28.18 -23.05 -34.29
N ARG A 52 -28.16 -22.08 -33.40
CA ARG A 52 -28.68 -22.19 -32.03
C ARG A 52 -30.05 -21.56 -31.93
N LEU A 53 -30.94 -22.26 -31.24
CA LEU A 53 -32.30 -21.88 -30.88
C LEU A 53 -32.43 -20.40 -30.54
N GLN A 54 -33.26 -19.68 -31.26
CA GLN A 54 -33.62 -18.28 -31.03
C GLN A 54 -34.55 -18.17 -29.82
N ALA A 55 -34.04 -17.65 -28.74
CA ALA A 55 -34.89 -17.08 -27.68
C ALA A 55 -35.37 -15.71 -28.16
N VAL A 56 -36.69 -15.59 -28.36
CA VAL A 56 -37.34 -14.32 -28.73
C VAL A 56 -37.13 -13.29 -27.60
N ARG A 57 -36.18 -12.41 -27.75
CA ARG A 57 -36.09 -11.21 -26.93
C ARG A 57 -37.14 -10.20 -27.43
N ARG A 58 -38.18 -9.94 -26.64
CA ARG A 58 -39.02 -8.75 -26.81
C ARG A 58 -38.15 -7.53 -26.46
N GLU A 59 -37.81 -6.77 -27.49
CA GLU A 59 -37.18 -5.44 -27.28
C GLU A 59 -38.25 -4.48 -26.76
N LEU A 60 -38.07 -3.94 -25.57
CA LEU A 60 -38.90 -2.87 -25.03
C LEU A 60 -38.51 -1.57 -25.72
N THR A 61 -39.36 -1.05 -26.58
CA THR A 61 -39.23 0.27 -27.16
C THR A 61 -40.01 1.30 -26.36
N PHE A 62 -39.45 2.46 -26.14
CA PHE A 62 -40.05 3.60 -25.43
C PHE A 62 -40.47 4.65 -26.45
N THR A 63 -41.74 5.05 -26.43
CA THR A 63 -42.29 6.00 -27.42
C THR A 63 -42.58 7.35 -26.78
N CYS A 64 -42.17 8.44 -27.41
CA CYS A 64 -42.51 9.79 -26.99
C CYS A 64 -43.99 10.08 -27.24
N SER A 65 -44.73 10.43 -26.18
CA SER A 65 -46.17 10.75 -26.27
C SER A 65 -46.48 12.05 -27.00
N HIS A 66 -45.48 12.91 -27.25
CA HIS A 66 -45.67 14.21 -27.89
C HIS A 66 -45.46 14.15 -29.39
N CYS A 67 -44.53 13.37 -29.91
CA CYS A 67 -44.18 13.29 -31.33
C CYS A 67 -44.15 11.90 -31.92
N GLY A 68 -44.39 10.83 -31.13
CA GLY A 68 -44.40 9.45 -31.61
C GLY A 68 -43.01 8.82 -31.85
N ALA A 69 -41.92 9.54 -31.65
CA ALA A 69 -40.57 9.00 -31.83
C ALA A 69 -40.27 7.86 -30.84
N THR A 70 -39.68 6.75 -31.34
CA THR A 70 -39.37 5.56 -30.55
C THR A 70 -37.88 5.46 -30.21
N PHE A 71 -37.59 5.06 -28.98
CA PHE A 71 -36.25 4.95 -28.42
C PHE A 71 -35.98 3.59 -27.84
N ALA A 72 -34.78 3.07 -28.02
CA ALA A 72 -34.36 1.74 -27.52
C ALA A 72 -34.15 1.71 -26.00
N ASN A 73 -34.13 2.88 -25.34
CA ASN A 73 -33.96 2.98 -23.89
C ASN A 73 -34.63 4.25 -23.32
N ARG A 74 -34.90 4.21 -22.03
CA ARG A 74 -35.59 5.26 -21.27
C ARG A 74 -34.82 6.59 -21.22
N TRP A 75 -33.51 6.56 -21.36
CA TRP A 75 -32.65 7.74 -21.33
C TRP A 75 -32.73 8.54 -22.64
N GLY A 76 -32.78 7.84 -23.79
CA GLY A 76 -32.99 8.47 -25.09
C GLY A 76 -34.35 9.18 -25.17
N LEU A 77 -35.41 8.55 -24.64
CA LEU A 77 -36.71 9.19 -24.52
C LEU A 77 -36.69 10.45 -23.63
N ARG A 78 -35.96 10.40 -22.51
CA ARG A 78 -35.88 11.53 -21.56
C ARG A 78 -35.06 12.71 -22.15
N ALA A 79 -33.97 12.43 -22.85
CA ALA A 79 -33.21 13.45 -23.54
C ALA A 79 -34.02 14.16 -24.60
N HIS A 80 -34.77 13.40 -25.39
CA HIS A 80 -35.69 13.94 -26.40
C HIS A 80 -36.88 14.70 -25.80
N ALA A 81 -37.43 14.29 -24.66
CA ALA A 81 -38.50 15.02 -23.98
C ALA A 81 -38.07 16.43 -23.48
N LEU A 82 -36.79 16.61 -23.19
CA LEU A 82 -36.23 17.93 -22.82
C LEU A 82 -36.21 18.91 -24.04
N GLU A 83 -36.14 18.41 -25.25
CA GLU A 83 -36.19 19.25 -26.49
C GLU A 83 -37.59 19.85 -26.73
N HIS A 84 -38.63 19.27 -26.12
CA HIS A 84 -40.01 19.77 -26.23
C HIS A 84 -40.41 20.84 -25.22
N GLY A 85 -39.49 21.21 -24.28
CA GLY A 85 -39.69 22.34 -23.35
C GLY A 85 -40.76 22.14 -22.28
N THR A 86 -41.27 20.93 -22.09
CA THR A 86 -42.30 20.61 -21.10
C THR A 86 -41.66 20.00 -19.83
N VAL A 87 -41.36 20.84 -18.85
CA VAL A 87 -41.02 20.41 -17.50
C VAL A 87 -42.31 20.39 -16.66
N ALA A 88 -42.94 19.23 -16.56
CA ALA A 88 -43.84 18.87 -15.47
C ALA A 88 -43.53 17.45 -15.10
N ALA A 89 -43.09 17.23 -13.86
CA ALA A 89 -42.90 15.93 -13.32
C ALA A 89 -44.27 15.27 -13.07
N PRO A 90 -44.55 14.08 -13.61
CA PRO A 90 -45.75 13.36 -13.18
C PRO A 90 -45.43 12.64 -11.87
N GLU A 91 -46.25 12.95 -10.84
CA GLU A 91 -46.36 12.16 -9.62
C GLU A 91 -46.72 10.71 -10.01
N TRP A 92 -45.94 9.79 -9.49
CA TRP A 92 -46.14 8.38 -9.74
C TRP A 92 -47.06 7.78 -8.69
N GLU A 93 -48.33 7.50 -9.04
CA GLU A 93 -49.21 6.60 -8.29
C GLU A 93 -48.95 5.15 -8.70
N PRO A 94 -48.77 4.23 -7.75
CA PRO A 94 -48.60 2.81 -8.07
C PRO A 94 -49.98 2.23 -8.47
N PRO A 95 -50.06 1.36 -9.51
CA PRO A 95 -51.33 0.75 -9.89
C PRO A 95 -51.83 -0.16 -8.76
N ALA A 96 -53.08 0.06 -8.36
CA ALA A 96 -53.77 -0.75 -7.39
C ALA A 96 -53.93 -2.20 -7.90
N ALA A 97 -53.29 -3.14 -7.21
CA ALA A 97 -53.47 -4.55 -7.42
C ALA A 97 -54.85 -4.98 -7.00
N ARG A 98 -55.75 -5.29 -7.94
CA ARG A 98 -57.01 -5.97 -7.68
C ARG A 98 -56.71 -7.42 -7.27
N VAL A 99 -56.88 -7.70 -5.98
CA VAL A 99 -56.97 -9.11 -5.47
C VAL A 99 -58.40 -9.56 -5.57
N PRO A 100 -58.69 -10.71 -6.20
CA PRO A 100 -60.08 -11.25 -6.19
C PRO A 100 -60.39 -11.77 -4.79
N PRO A 101 -61.69 -11.71 -4.38
CA PRO A 101 -62.12 -12.16 -3.06
C PRO A 101 -62.07 -13.68 -2.92
N VAL A 102 -61.30 -14.14 -1.94
CA VAL A 102 -61.32 -15.55 -1.51
C VAL A 102 -62.51 -15.78 -0.57
N THR A 103 -63.41 -16.59 -1.00
CA THR A 103 -64.55 -17.04 -0.19
C THR A 103 -64.06 -17.99 0.89
N VAL A 104 -64.29 -17.60 2.16
CA VAL A 104 -63.98 -18.47 3.32
C VAL A 104 -65.19 -19.34 3.58
N VAL A 105 -65.02 -20.64 3.50
CA VAL A 105 -65.96 -21.67 4.00
C VAL A 105 -65.53 -22.03 5.42
N PRO A 106 -66.45 -21.97 6.42
CA PRO A 106 -66.13 -22.40 7.77
C PRO A 106 -66.25 -23.93 7.92
N SER A 107 -65.19 -24.61 8.35
CA SER A 107 -65.31 -25.96 8.89
C SER A 107 -64.95 -25.97 10.36
N GLU A 108 -65.95 -26.20 11.17
CA GLU A 108 -65.85 -26.59 12.57
C GLU A 108 -65.10 -27.91 12.70
N LEU A 109 -64.05 -27.92 13.54
CA LEU A 109 -63.69 -29.13 14.30
C LEU A 109 -62.74 -28.81 15.46
N SER A 110 -63.29 -28.98 16.65
CA SER A 110 -62.71 -29.52 17.90
C SER A 110 -61.48 -28.89 18.52
N ALA A 111 -61.78 -28.26 19.61
CA ALA A 111 -60.86 -27.90 20.71
C ALA A 111 -60.04 -29.10 21.22
N ARG A 112 -58.72 -29.08 21.06
CA ARG A 112 -57.80 -29.72 22.01
C ARG A 112 -56.75 -28.73 22.40
N ARG A 113 -56.85 -28.35 23.67
CA ARG A 113 -55.83 -27.56 24.36
C ARG A 113 -54.50 -28.34 24.34
N LEU A 114 -53.51 -27.78 23.67
CA LEU A 114 -52.10 -28.03 23.95
C LEU A 114 -51.51 -26.69 24.31
N GLU A 115 -51.15 -26.56 25.59
CA GLU A 115 -50.42 -25.45 26.13
C GLU A 115 -49.10 -25.32 25.39
N ARG A 116 -48.97 -24.28 24.57
CA ARG A 116 -47.70 -23.86 24.00
C ARG A 116 -47.01 -22.91 24.96
N PRO A 117 -45.75 -23.10 25.29
CA PRO A 117 -45.02 -22.11 26.08
C PRO A 117 -45.01 -20.77 25.36
N ALA A 118 -45.28 -19.71 26.12
CA ALA A 118 -45.36 -18.34 25.66
C ALA A 118 -44.10 -17.98 24.82
N ARG A 119 -44.32 -17.60 23.54
CA ARG A 119 -43.28 -16.91 22.74
C ARG A 119 -43.03 -15.56 23.40
N VAL A 120 -41.91 -15.43 24.09
CA VAL A 120 -41.35 -14.16 24.48
C VAL A 120 -40.99 -13.41 23.19
N LEU A 121 -41.79 -12.40 22.86
CA LEU A 121 -41.43 -11.41 21.84
C LEU A 121 -40.11 -10.76 22.28
N PRO A 122 -39.13 -10.59 21.39
CA PRO A 122 -37.92 -9.83 21.72
C PRO A 122 -38.37 -8.38 21.98
N GLY A 123 -38.39 -8.00 23.26
CA GLY A 123 -38.53 -6.61 23.66
C GLY A 123 -37.44 -5.72 23.09
N PRO A 124 -37.63 -4.38 23.06
CA PRO A 124 -36.65 -3.44 22.59
C PRO A 124 -35.34 -3.70 23.32
N TRP A 125 -34.23 -3.71 22.56
CA TRP A 125 -32.87 -3.94 23.04
C TRP A 125 -32.58 -3.11 24.30
N VAL A 126 -32.79 -3.71 25.45
CA VAL A 126 -32.28 -3.22 26.72
C VAL A 126 -30.79 -3.39 26.63
N SER A 127 -30.06 -2.28 26.64
CA SER A 127 -28.62 -2.28 26.92
C SER A 127 -28.37 -3.20 28.09
N PRO A 128 -27.37 -4.11 28.04
CA PRO A 128 -27.13 -4.98 29.19
C PRO A 128 -27.02 -4.11 30.43
N ALA A 129 -27.96 -4.36 31.36
CA ALA A 129 -28.01 -3.69 32.63
C ALA A 129 -26.60 -3.66 33.21
N ARG A 130 -26.15 -2.49 33.60
CA ARG A 130 -24.93 -2.27 34.37
C ARG A 130 -25.05 -3.11 35.64
N SER A 131 -24.57 -4.35 35.59
CA SER A 131 -24.29 -5.06 36.83
C SER A 131 -23.30 -4.18 37.57
N PRO A 132 -23.51 -3.83 38.84
CA PRO A 132 -22.53 -3.11 39.62
C PRO A 132 -21.30 -3.98 39.63
N LEU A 133 -20.29 -3.62 38.76
CA LEU A 133 -18.99 -4.24 38.75
C LEU A 133 -18.41 -4.05 40.15
N ARG A 134 -18.59 -5.08 41.00
CA ARG A 134 -17.68 -5.27 42.15
C ARG A 134 -16.28 -5.13 41.53
N LEU A 135 -15.53 -4.16 42.00
CA LEU A 135 -14.12 -3.96 41.71
C LEU A 135 -13.33 -5.17 42.22
N VAL A 136 -13.54 -6.32 41.60
CA VAL A 136 -12.55 -7.38 41.63
C VAL A 136 -11.40 -6.80 40.82
N VAL A 137 -10.38 -6.31 41.51
CA VAL A 137 -9.12 -5.84 40.90
C VAL A 137 -8.61 -7.00 40.05
N SER A 138 -8.98 -6.95 38.77
CA SER A 138 -8.67 -7.97 37.79
C SER A 138 -7.16 -8.20 37.76
N PRO A 139 -6.67 -9.44 37.65
CA PRO A 139 -5.23 -9.72 37.42
C PRO A 139 -4.63 -8.96 36.22
N ALA A 140 -5.45 -8.40 35.33
CA ALA A 140 -5.04 -7.49 34.26
C ALA A 140 -4.45 -6.16 34.77
N VAL A 141 -4.90 -5.59 35.91
CA VAL A 141 -4.32 -4.37 36.47
C VAL A 141 -2.89 -4.63 36.97
N ARG A 142 -2.60 -5.83 37.51
CA ARG A 142 -1.27 -6.19 37.99
C ARG A 142 -0.21 -6.38 36.89
N ARG A 143 -0.62 -6.65 35.64
CA ARG A 143 0.30 -6.77 34.50
C ARG A 143 0.70 -5.41 33.90
N SER A 144 -0.11 -4.37 34.09
CA SER A 144 0.13 -3.05 33.51
C SER A 144 1.43 -2.40 34.03
N ASP A 145 1.80 -2.64 35.28
CA ASP A 145 2.91 -1.96 35.95
C ASP A 145 4.27 -2.51 35.52
N GLY A 146 4.37 -3.83 35.34
CA GLY A 146 5.55 -4.46 34.75
C GLY A 146 5.78 -4.04 33.30
N VAL A 147 4.73 -3.77 32.54
CA VAL A 147 4.81 -3.30 31.16
C VAL A 147 5.33 -1.85 31.11
N ARG A 148 4.90 -0.95 32.01
CA ARG A 148 5.39 0.44 32.06
C ARG A 148 6.89 0.50 32.27
N LEU A 149 7.40 -0.18 33.31
CA LEU A 149 8.84 -0.26 33.57
C LEU A 149 9.60 -0.94 32.42
N GLY A 150 9.01 -1.97 31.81
CA GLY A 150 9.58 -2.62 30.64
C GLY A 150 9.73 -1.68 29.44
N LEU A 151 8.72 -0.82 29.16
CA LEU A 151 8.78 0.18 28.09
C LEU A 151 9.82 1.29 28.40
N THR A 152 9.92 1.74 29.66
CA THR A 152 10.97 2.68 30.07
C THR A 152 12.37 2.06 29.92
N GLY A 153 12.52 0.78 30.29
CA GLY A 153 13.78 0.05 30.08
C GLY A 153 14.12 -0.10 28.60
N LEU A 154 13.12 -0.41 27.79
CA LEU A 154 13.29 -0.54 26.34
C LEU A 154 13.68 0.79 25.67
N PHE A 155 13.11 1.90 26.13
CA PHE A 155 13.53 3.24 25.71
C PHE A 155 14.98 3.52 26.10
N ALA A 156 15.36 3.27 27.35
CA ALA A 156 16.73 3.45 27.79
C ALA A 156 17.71 2.58 26.99
N SER A 157 17.37 1.32 26.71
CA SER A 157 18.16 0.44 25.85
C SER A 157 18.27 0.94 24.41
N SER A 158 17.20 1.54 23.87
CA SER A 158 17.22 2.14 22.54
C SER A 158 18.15 3.35 22.46
N LEU A 159 18.15 4.21 23.51
CA LEU A 159 19.08 5.34 23.59
C LEU A 159 20.53 4.85 23.79
N ALA A 160 20.74 3.79 24.56
CA ALA A 160 22.07 3.17 24.72
C ALA A 160 22.57 2.61 23.38
N LEU A 161 21.69 1.94 22.62
CA LEU A 161 22.01 1.42 21.28
C LEU A 161 22.36 2.55 20.32
N TYR A 162 21.60 3.64 20.35
CA TYR A 162 21.87 4.84 19.56
C TYR A 162 23.24 5.45 19.92
N GLY A 163 23.51 5.67 21.22
CA GLY A 163 24.80 6.19 21.70
C GLY A 163 25.97 5.27 21.37
N LEU A 164 25.79 3.95 21.48
CA LEU A 164 26.79 2.96 21.07
C LEU A 164 27.09 3.05 19.57
N GLY A 165 26.04 3.15 18.73
CA GLY A 165 26.20 3.31 17.29
C GLY A 165 26.99 4.55 16.93
N LEU A 166 26.71 5.69 17.57
CA LEU A 166 27.48 6.93 17.37
C LEU A 166 28.93 6.80 17.86
N GLY A 167 29.13 6.22 19.04
CA GLY A 167 30.46 6.06 19.63
C GLY A 167 31.38 5.13 18.83
N LEU A 168 30.80 4.06 18.28
CA LEU A 168 31.50 3.12 17.39
C LEU A 168 31.55 3.56 15.94
N ARG A 169 30.97 4.69 15.58
CA ARG A 169 30.83 5.17 14.19
C ARG A 169 30.15 4.19 13.26
N LEU A 170 29.10 3.52 13.77
CA LEU A 170 28.25 2.58 13.05
C LEU A 170 26.89 3.24 12.78
N PRO A 171 26.74 4.00 11.68
CA PRO A 171 25.54 4.82 11.43
C PRO A 171 24.25 3.99 11.33
N ASP A 172 24.30 2.79 10.75
CA ASP A 172 23.13 1.91 10.67
C ASP A 172 22.67 1.43 12.05
N LEU A 173 23.60 1.17 12.98
CA LEU A 173 23.29 0.82 14.37
C LEU A 173 22.69 2.02 15.12
N ALA A 174 23.24 3.23 14.90
CA ALA A 174 22.67 4.46 15.44
C ALA A 174 21.25 4.71 14.91
N LEU A 175 21.03 4.49 13.62
CA LEU A 175 19.70 4.62 12.99
C LEU A 175 18.70 3.62 13.57
N ALA A 176 19.10 2.36 13.75
CA ALA A 176 18.25 1.35 14.39
C ALA A 176 17.91 1.76 15.85
N GLY A 177 18.89 2.26 16.61
CA GLY A 177 18.69 2.80 17.94
C GLY A 177 17.73 3.99 17.96
N ALA A 178 17.88 4.94 17.02
CA ALA A 178 17.01 6.11 16.87
C ALA A 178 15.56 5.71 16.55
N LEU A 179 15.36 4.79 15.59
CA LEU A 179 14.04 4.24 15.26
C LEU A 179 13.39 3.57 16.48
N CYS A 180 14.12 2.72 17.17
CA CYS A 180 13.63 2.10 18.39
C CYS A 180 13.30 3.14 19.47
N ALA A 181 14.10 4.19 19.64
CA ALA A 181 13.85 5.27 20.59
C ALA A 181 12.58 6.07 20.23
N VAL A 182 12.33 6.31 18.95
CA VAL A 182 11.09 6.95 18.50
C VAL A 182 9.87 6.08 18.81
N PHE A 183 9.86 4.82 18.42
CA PHE A 183 8.68 3.96 18.62
C PHE A 183 8.48 3.56 20.08
N PHE A 184 9.53 3.10 20.77
CA PHE A 184 9.42 2.60 22.15
C PHE A 184 9.60 3.69 23.21
N GLY A 185 10.26 4.80 22.88
CA GLY A 185 10.40 5.96 23.74
C GLY A 185 9.30 6.97 23.52
N VAL A 186 9.43 7.75 22.45
CA VAL A 186 8.50 8.85 22.12
C VAL A 186 7.08 8.33 21.95
N GLY A 187 6.90 7.28 21.17
CA GLY A 187 5.59 6.68 20.90
C GLY A 187 4.89 6.17 22.14
N THR A 188 5.60 5.66 23.14
CA THR A 188 5.01 5.13 24.37
C THR A 188 4.95 6.13 25.53
N ALA A 189 5.65 7.26 25.47
CA ALA A 189 5.72 8.25 26.53
C ALA A 189 4.33 8.78 26.99
N PRO A 190 3.41 9.21 26.10
CA PRO A 190 2.09 9.65 26.52
C PRO A 190 1.28 8.54 27.22
N LEU A 191 1.52 7.29 26.84
CA LEU A 191 0.79 6.13 27.36
C LEU A 191 1.20 5.74 28.78
N GLN A 192 2.28 6.29 29.31
CA GLN A 192 2.69 6.06 30.69
C GLN A 192 1.64 6.59 31.69
N PHE A 193 0.89 7.61 31.31
CA PHE A 193 -0.15 8.26 32.15
C PHE A 193 -1.56 7.74 31.88
N VAL A 194 -1.75 6.97 30.80
CA VAL A 194 -3.04 6.42 30.42
C VAL A 194 -3.17 5.00 30.99
N ARG A 195 -4.35 4.66 31.51
CA ARG A 195 -4.69 3.27 31.89
C ARG A 195 -4.94 2.45 30.62
N ALA A 196 -3.86 2.11 29.91
CA ALA A 196 -3.94 1.37 28.68
C ALA A 196 -4.28 -0.11 28.95
N PRO A 197 -5.26 -0.65 28.23
CA PRO A 197 -5.81 -1.97 28.54
C PRO A 197 -4.92 -3.12 28.13
N GLY A 198 -3.94 -2.96 27.26
CA GLY A 198 -3.09 -4.06 26.84
C GLY A 198 -1.92 -3.66 25.93
N LEU A 199 -1.00 -4.61 25.69
CA LEU A 199 0.21 -4.38 24.89
C LEU A 199 -0.12 -3.97 23.44
N ALA A 200 -1.14 -4.57 22.81
CA ALA A 200 -1.53 -4.25 21.44
C ALA A 200 -1.94 -2.77 21.27
N VAL A 201 -2.72 -2.22 22.22
CA VAL A 201 -3.09 -0.80 22.21
C VAL A 201 -1.86 0.09 22.39
N ARG A 202 -0.94 -0.32 23.26
CA ARG A 202 0.29 0.44 23.51
C ARG A 202 1.17 0.49 22.27
N LEU A 203 1.36 -0.63 21.59
CA LEU A 203 2.18 -0.73 20.38
C LEU A 203 1.54 0.03 19.22
N GLY A 204 0.21 -0.09 19.01
CA GLY A 204 -0.48 0.65 17.96
C GLY A 204 -0.42 2.16 18.20
N VAL A 205 -0.80 2.65 19.39
CA VAL A 205 -0.69 4.09 19.68
C VAL A 205 0.77 4.57 19.60
N ALA A 206 1.74 3.73 19.98
CA ALA A 206 3.16 4.05 19.83
C ALA A 206 3.58 4.17 18.36
N GLY A 207 3.05 3.31 17.49
CA GLY A 207 3.22 3.40 16.04
C GLY A 207 2.71 4.73 15.50
N LEU A 208 1.46 5.09 15.83
CA LEU A 208 0.87 6.37 15.41
C LEU A 208 1.68 7.59 15.89
N VAL A 209 2.00 7.65 17.18
CA VAL A 209 2.76 8.77 17.77
C VAL A 209 4.14 8.83 17.15
N GLY A 210 4.83 7.69 17.02
CA GLY A 210 6.17 7.62 16.43
C GLY A 210 6.20 8.11 14.98
N LEU A 211 5.32 7.58 14.13
CA LEU A 211 5.23 8.00 12.73
C LEU A 211 4.84 9.48 12.60
N SER A 212 3.86 9.95 13.39
CA SER A 212 3.47 11.37 13.41
C SER A 212 4.62 12.27 13.84
N THR A 213 5.42 11.85 14.84
CA THR A 213 6.58 12.63 15.28
C THR A 213 7.64 12.70 14.20
N ILE A 214 7.99 11.58 13.57
CA ILE A 214 8.97 11.55 12.48
C ILE A 214 8.57 12.51 11.38
N THR A 215 7.34 12.38 10.87
CA THR A 215 6.86 13.12 9.71
C THR A 215 6.69 14.62 10.01
N LEU A 216 6.08 14.98 11.14
CA LEU A 216 5.83 16.40 11.47
C LEU A 216 7.09 17.15 11.88
N CYS A 217 7.99 16.55 12.68
CA CYS A 217 9.25 17.20 13.03
C CYS A 217 10.11 17.45 11.79
N GLY A 218 10.24 16.46 10.90
CA GLY A 218 10.93 16.63 9.63
C GLY A 218 10.30 17.74 8.77
N LEU A 219 8.97 17.70 8.62
CA LEU A 219 8.23 18.69 7.85
C LEU A 219 8.45 20.13 8.35
N VAL A 220 8.33 20.35 9.67
CA VAL A 220 8.53 21.66 10.27
C VAL A 220 9.94 22.18 9.96
N MET A 221 10.96 21.33 10.06
CA MET A 221 12.35 21.71 9.79
C MET A 221 12.58 22.12 8.33
N VAL A 222 11.96 21.46 7.35
CA VAL A 222 12.18 21.80 5.93
C VAL A 222 11.29 22.95 5.43
N LEU A 223 10.18 23.25 6.13
CA LEU A 223 9.30 24.37 5.81
C LEU A 223 9.67 25.67 6.52
N THR A 224 10.58 25.60 7.49
CA THR A 224 11.03 26.74 8.29
C THR A 224 12.55 26.85 8.24
N PRO A 225 13.15 28.00 8.56
CA PRO A 225 14.60 28.12 8.65
C PRO A 225 15.20 27.42 9.89
N LEU A 226 14.46 26.52 10.53
CA LEU A 226 14.84 25.85 11.78
C LEU A 226 15.43 24.46 11.55
N TRP A 227 16.26 24.30 10.52
CA TRP A 227 16.94 23.02 10.28
C TRP A 227 18.05 22.80 11.31
N ASP A 228 17.66 22.27 12.46
CA ASP A 228 18.55 21.75 13.49
C ASP A 228 18.12 20.36 13.96
N PRO A 229 18.51 19.29 13.23
CA PRO A 229 18.10 17.93 13.52
C PRO A 229 18.44 17.43 14.92
N PHE A 230 19.58 17.88 15.49
CA PHE A 230 20.03 17.46 16.81
C PHE A 230 19.25 18.15 17.93
N LEU A 231 18.93 19.42 17.79
CA LEU A 231 18.08 20.15 18.75
C LEU A 231 16.68 19.51 18.79
N TRP A 232 16.07 19.25 17.63
CA TRP A 232 14.77 18.61 17.57
C TRP A 232 14.79 17.20 18.16
N ALA A 233 15.84 16.40 17.92
CA ALA A 233 16.01 15.09 18.53
C ALA A 233 16.15 15.17 20.05
N ALA A 234 16.96 16.14 20.54
CA ALA A 234 17.15 16.38 21.97
C ALA A 234 15.83 16.80 22.66
N LEU A 235 15.07 17.71 22.03
CA LEU A 235 13.77 18.15 22.55
C LEU A 235 12.77 16.99 22.63
N VAL A 236 12.61 16.24 21.54
CA VAL A 236 11.68 15.10 21.47
C VAL A 236 12.09 13.99 22.45
N ALA A 237 13.37 13.62 22.47
CA ALA A 237 13.88 12.61 23.39
C ALA A 237 13.83 13.08 24.84
N GLY A 238 14.12 14.37 25.11
CA GLY A 238 14.03 14.97 26.43
C GLY A 238 12.62 14.98 27.00
N VAL A 239 11.63 15.38 26.19
CA VAL A 239 10.22 15.32 26.57
C VAL A 239 9.80 13.86 26.84
N ALA A 240 10.17 12.93 25.97
CA ALA A 240 9.89 11.52 26.16
C ALA A 240 10.52 10.99 27.45
N ALA A 241 11.80 11.31 27.72
CA ALA A 241 12.51 10.92 28.92
C ALA A 241 11.84 11.49 30.19
N ALA A 242 11.49 12.77 30.19
CA ALA A 242 10.79 13.41 31.29
C ALA A 242 9.44 12.70 31.61
N LEU A 243 8.66 12.38 30.58
CA LEU A 243 7.40 11.64 30.73
C LEU A 243 7.63 10.22 31.29
N HIS A 244 8.63 9.49 30.80
CA HIS A 244 8.97 8.16 31.30
C HIS A 244 9.45 8.24 32.76
N LEU A 245 10.34 9.17 33.11
CA LEU A 245 10.82 9.35 34.47
C LEU A 245 9.72 9.76 35.45
N ALA A 246 8.84 10.68 35.05
CA ALA A 246 7.69 11.09 35.86
C ALA A 246 6.70 9.94 36.14
N ALA A 247 6.70 8.91 35.31
CA ALA A 247 5.85 7.71 35.49
C ALA A 247 6.48 6.67 36.42
N VAL A 248 7.81 6.64 36.58
CA VAL A 248 8.54 5.64 37.40
C VAL A 248 8.06 5.59 38.86
N PRO A 249 7.90 6.70 39.60
CA PRO A 249 7.41 6.65 40.99
C PRO A 249 6.02 6.04 41.13
N ARG A 250 5.14 6.25 40.12
CA ARG A 250 3.80 5.65 40.08
C ARG A 250 3.90 4.13 39.85
N ALA A 251 4.71 3.71 38.89
CA ALA A 251 4.92 2.30 38.59
C ALA A 251 5.55 1.53 39.76
N LEU A 252 6.51 2.13 40.47
CA LEU A 252 7.14 1.54 41.66
C LEU A 252 6.16 1.44 42.83
N ARG A 253 5.33 2.46 43.12
CA ARG A 253 4.28 2.43 44.11
C ARG A 253 3.28 1.31 43.85
N ASP A 254 2.84 1.18 42.60
CA ASP A 254 1.88 0.16 42.20
C ASP A 254 2.51 -1.24 42.31
N ARG A 255 3.79 -1.39 41.97
CA ARG A 255 4.55 -2.65 42.15
C ARG A 255 4.72 -3.02 43.62
N ARG A 256 4.98 -2.05 44.50
CA ARG A 256 5.10 -2.28 45.97
C ARG A 256 3.75 -2.71 46.54
N ARG A 257 2.64 -2.06 46.20
CA ARG A 257 1.28 -2.46 46.58
C ARG A 257 0.94 -3.88 46.10
N ALA A 258 1.36 -4.23 44.88
CA ALA A 258 1.16 -5.58 44.33
C ALA A 258 2.00 -6.65 45.04
N ARG A 259 3.20 -6.32 45.56
CA ARG A 259 4.03 -7.23 46.36
C ARG A 259 3.41 -7.47 47.75
N LEU A 260 3.00 -6.43 48.44
CA LEU A 260 2.35 -6.53 49.75
C LEU A 260 1.06 -7.36 49.72
N GLY A 261 0.30 -7.32 48.60
CA GLY A 261 -0.84 -8.21 48.42
C GLY A 261 -0.51 -9.65 47.95
N ARG A 262 0.77 -9.97 47.70
CA ARG A 262 1.23 -11.34 47.30
C ARG A 262 1.74 -12.19 48.46
N GLU A 263 2.12 -11.58 49.59
CA GLU A 263 2.64 -12.31 50.76
C GLU A 263 1.61 -13.25 51.35
N SER A 264 0.32 -13.16 50.98
CA SER A 264 -0.73 -14.09 51.41
C SER A 264 -0.89 -15.34 50.48
N HIS A 265 -0.13 -15.46 49.37
CA HIS A 265 -0.25 -16.60 48.44
C HIS A 265 1.07 -17.33 48.30
N ARG A 266 1.11 -18.60 48.79
CA ARG A 266 2.27 -19.51 48.74
C ARG A 266 2.94 -19.64 47.38
N PRO A 267 4.29 -19.51 47.28
CA PRO A 267 5.04 -19.67 46.04
C PRO A 267 5.47 -21.13 45.88
N GLY A 268 4.69 -21.95 45.23
CA GLY A 268 5.11 -23.36 45.07
C GLY A 268 4.87 -23.99 43.70
N GLN A 269 3.95 -23.45 42.89
CA GLN A 269 3.54 -24.14 41.65
C GLN A 269 3.80 -23.34 40.35
N GLY A 270 4.40 -22.16 40.43
CA GLY A 270 4.55 -21.26 39.26
C GLY A 270 5.64 -21.70 38.27
N SER A 271 6.75 -22.20 38.76
CA SER A 271 7.95 -22.45 37.95
C SER A 271 7.79 -23.69 37.03
N ARG A 272 7.28 -24.79 37.56
CA ARG A 272 7.05 -26.01 36.73
C ARG A 272 5.96 -25.82 35.65
N ARG A 273 4.94 -24.97 35.91
CA ARG A 273 3.93 -24.60 34.88
C ARG A 273 4.51 -23.68 33.79
N ALA A 274 5.47 -22.82 34.14
CA ALA A 274 6.12 -21.95 33.15
C ALA A 274 7.01 -22.75 32.17
N VAL A 275 7.78 -23.74 32.69
CA VAL A 275 8.64 -24.59 31.86
C VAL A 275 7.81 -25.50 30.95
N ARG A 276 6.74 -26.13 31.46
CA ARG A 276 5.83 -26.96 30.63
C ARG A 276 5.12 -26.15 29.55
N ALA A 277 4.93 -24.83 29.74
CA ALA A 277 4.34 -23.95 28.74
C ALA A 277 5.26 -23.75 27.53
N LEU A 278 6.57 -23.81 27.65
CA LEU A 278 7.53 -23.71 26.56
C LEU A 278 7.53 -24.92 25.61
N PHE A 279 7.05 -26.06 26.05
CA PHE A 279 7.02 -27.32 25.29
C PHE A 279 5.65 -27.62 24.64
N THR A 280 4.90 -26.58 24.25
CA THR A 280 3.69 -26.82 23.47
C THR A 280 4.04 -27.11 22.01
N PRO A 281 3.29 -27.98 21.29
CA PRO A 281 3.56 -28.26 19.88
C PRO A 281 3.65 -27.00 19.02
N SER A 282 2.77 -26.01 19.23
CA SER A 282 2.82 -24.72 18.53
C SER A 282 4.11 -23.95 18.81
N ALA A 283 4.62 -23.93 20.06
CA ALA A 283 5.88 -23.25 20.37
C ALA A 283 7.10 -23.96 19.75
N LEU A 284 7.13 -25.28 19.81
CA LEU A 284 8.20 -26.09 19.19
C LEU A 284 8.23 -25.90 17.68
N LEU A 285 7.06 -25.95 17.03
CA LEU A 285 6.95 -25.70 15.58
C LEU A 285 7.31 -24.26 15.21
N THR A 286 6.99 -23.27 16.05
CA THR A 286 7.42 -21.89 15.81
C THR A 286 8.94 -21.78 15.84
N VAL A 287 9.61 -22.38 16.83
CA VAL A 287 11.07 -22.39 16.90
C VAL A 287 11.67 -23.15 15.71
N ALA A 288 11.14 -24.34 15.39
CA ALA A 288 11.61 -25.14 14.26
C ALA A 288 11.44 -24.42 12.93
N GLY A 289 10.25 -23.88 12.64
CA GLY A 289 9.96 -23.14 11.41
C GLY A 289 10.84 -21.89 11.28
N THR A 290 11.06 -21.16 12.37
CA THR A 290 11.97 -20.01 12.40
C THR A 290 13.43 -20.44 12.13
N ALA A 291 13.89 -21.54 12.76
CA ALA A 291 15.22 -22.06 12.55
C ALA A 291 15.42 -22.53 11.09
N MET A 292 14.44 -23.25 10.52
CA MET A 292 14.46 -23.67 9.12
C MET A 292 14.54 -22.47 8.17
N TRP A 293 13.72 -21.44 8.39
CA TRP A 293 13.76 -20.21 7.61
C TRP A 293 15.14 -19.54 7.70
N VAL A 294 15.66 -19.29 8.90
CA VAL A 294 16.96 -18.63 9.11
C VAL A 294 18.09 -19.42 8.46
N SER A 295 18.16 -20.73 8.71
CA SER A 295 19.20 -21.61 8.14
C SER A 295 19.15 -21.62 6.62
N ALA A 296 17.95 -21.69 6.02
CA ALA A 296 17.76 -21.65 4.58
C ALA A 296 18.23 -20.32 3.98
N THR A 297 17.87 -19.19 4.62
CA THR A 297 18.26 -17.87 4.16
C THR A 297 19.77 -17.66 4.22
N ILE A 298 20.42 -18.09 5.31
CA ILE A 298 21.89 -18.02 5.47
C ILE A 298 22.57 -18.92 4.46
N ALA A 299 22.09 -20.15 4.28
CA ALA A 299 22.67 -21.11 3.33
C ALA A 299 22.55 -20.66 1.87
N THR A 300 21.51 -19.91 1.52
CA THR A 300 21.32 -19.38 0.17
C THR A 300 22.28 -18.22 -0.12
N GLY A 301 22.58 -17.38 0.86
CA GLY A 301 23.45 -16.21 0.70
C GLY A 301 22.87 -15.16 -0.26
N HIS A 302 23.75 -14.38 -0.89
CA HIS A 302 23.35 -13.35 -1.85
C HIS A 302 22.88 -13.96 -3.17
N VAL A 303 21.77 -13.45 -3.70
CA VAL A 303 21.17 -13.89 -4.97
C VAL A 303 21.06 -12.70 -5.91
N THR A 304 21.55 -12.84 -7.14
CA THR A 304 21.25 -11.92 -8.23
C THR A 304 19.83 -12.23 -8.73
N PRO A 305 18.90 -11.26 -8.71
CA PRO A 305 17.53 -11.53 -9.14
C PRO A 305 17.48 -11.89 -10.63
N GLY A 306 16.85 -13.02 -10.93
CA GLY A 306 16.57 -13.52 -12.27
C GLY A 306 15.08 -13.76 -12.46
N ILE A 307 14.71 -14.53 -13.49
CA ILE A 307 13.32 -14.95 -13.72
C ILE A 307 12.77 -15.63 -12.45
N ALA A 308 11.58 -15.22 -12.01
CA ALA A 308 10.97 -15.64 -10.74
C ALA A 308 11.74 -15.23 -9.46
N GLY A 309 12.61 -14.21 -9.55
CA GLY A 309 13.31 -13.64 -8.41
C GLY A 309 14.22 -14.64 -7.70
N PHE A 310 14.18 -14.66 -6.35
CA PHE A 310 14.95 -15.61 -5.54
C PHE A 310 14.28 -16.98 -5.40
N LEU A 311 13.00 -17.12 -5.74
CA LEU A 311 12.23 -18.34 -5.48
C LEU A 311 12.87 -19.63 -6.00
N PRO A 312 13.45 -19.68 -7.23
CA PRO A 312 14.12 -20.91 -7.70
C PRO A 312 15.46 -21.19 -7.03
N HIS A 313 16.06 -20.20 -6.38
CA HIS A 313 17.42 -20.27 -5.84
C HIS A 313 17.46 -20.60 -4.35
N ILE A 314 16.36 -20.34 -3.62
CA ILE A 314 16.29 -20.61 -2.19
C ILE A 314 16.04 -22.08 -1.94
N THR A 315 16.65 -22.61 -0.87
CA THR A 315 16.54 -24.05 -0.53
C THR A 315 15.10 -24.43 -0.18
N PRO A 316 14.64 -25.68 -0.46
CA PRO A 316 13.31 -26.16 -0.08
C PRO A 316 13.01 -26.05 1.42
N LEU A 317 14.05 -26.01 2.26
CA LEU A 317 13.94 -25.82 3.70
C LEU A 317 13.23 -24.50 4.06
N TRP A 318 13.39 -23.44 3.25
CA TRP A 318 12.71 -22.17 3.45
C TRP A 318 11.18 -22.32 3.34
N TYR A 319 10.71 -22.99 2.29
CA TYR A 319 9.28 -23.25 2.09
C TYR A 319 8.71 -24.12 3.22
N ALA A 320 9.47 -25.16 3.62
CA ALA A 320 9.11 -26.01 4.76
C ALA A 320 9.04 -25.21 6.07
N GLY A 321 9.95 -24.25 6.27
CA GLY A 321 9.92 -23.33 7.41
C GLY A 321 8.65 -22.48 7.47
N LEU A 322 8.25 -21.84 6.36
CA LEU A 322 7.01 -21.07 6.27
C LEU A 322 5.76 -21.92 6.49
N ALA A 323 5.74 -23.11 5.88
CA ALA A 323 4.67 -24.09 6.07
C ALA A 323 4.54 -24.50 7.55
N THR A 324 5.67 -24.77 8.21
CA THR A 324 5.74 -25.13 9.64
C THR A 324 5.20 -23.99 10.52
N LEU A 325 5.51 -22.72 10.20
CA LEU A 325 4.96 -21.55 10.91
C LEU A 325 3.44 -21.46 10.75
N LEU A 326 2.88 -21.73 9.58
CA LEU A 326 1.42 -21.78 9.39
C LEU A 326 0.76 -22.89 10.20
N VAL A 327 1.37 -24.06 10.26
CA VAL A 327 0.89 -25.17 11.10
C VAL A 327 0.97 -24.77 12.58
N ALA A 328 2.03 -24.09 13.01
CA ALA A 328 2.17 -23.58 14.37
C ALA A 328 1.02 -22.61 14.73
N VAL A 329 0.64 -21.72 13.81
CA VAL A 329 -0.53 -20.81 13.95
C VAL A 329 -1.81 -21.62 14.12
N ALA A 330 -2.07 -22.61 13.29
CA ALA A 330 -3.27 -23.44 13.34
C ALA A 330 -3.39 -24.19 14.69
N LEU A 331 -2.27 -24.74 15.18
CA LEU A 331 -2.20 -25.51 16.44
C LEU A 331 -2.19 -24.62 17.70
N ALA A 332 -1.97 -23.32 17.57
CA ALA A 332 -2.00 -22.37 18.70
C ALA A 332 -3.40 -22.10 19.24
N ARG A 333 -4.44 -22.62 18.60
CA ARG A 333 -5.83 -22.47 19.03
C ARG A 333 -6.04 -22.95 20.47
N GLY A 334 -6.71 -22.11 21.29
CA GLY A 334 -6.98 -22.43 22.69
C GLY A 334 -5.74 -22.37 23.60
N LYS A 335 -4.61 -21.95 23.05
CA LYS A 335 -3.37 -21.76 23.81
C LYS A 335 -3.20 -20.29 24.23
N ARG A 336 -2.10 -19.97 24.92
CA ARG A 336 -1.77 -18.59 25.29
C ARG A 336 -1.52 -17.77 24.01
N GLU A 337 -1.97 -16.53 23.99
CA GLU A 337 -1.82 -15.62 22.86
C GLU A 337 -0.38 -15.51 22.34
N ILE A 338 0.62 -15.59 23.24
CA ILE A 338 2.04 -15.44 22.86
C ILE A 338 2.49 -16.46 21.81
N TYR A 339 1.95 -17.68 21.80
CA TYR A 339 2.37 -18.69 20.81
C TYR A 339 1.88 -18.37 19.41
N VAL A 340 0.62 -17.97 19.26
CA VAL A 340 0.12 -17.56 17.97
C VAL A 340 0.77 -16.26 17.52
N ALA A 341 1.03 -15.33 18.43
CA ALA A 341 1.70 -14.07 18.15
C ALA A 341 3.11 -14.29 17.60
N LEU A 342 3.93 -15.11 18.28
CA LEU A 342 5.29 -15.41 17.83
C LEU A 342 5.29 -16.09 16.45
N ALA A 343 4.40 -17.05 16.20
CA ALA A 343 4.33 -17.72 14.91
C ALA A 343 3.96 -16.75 13.78
N VAL A 344 2.99 -15.85 14.00
CA VAL A 344 2.57 -14.86 12.99
C VAL A 344 3.64 -13.79 12.77
N VAL A 345 4.28 -13.30 13.83
CA VAL A 345 5.38 -12.34 13.72
C VAL A 345 6.57 -12.96 12.98
N SER A 346 6.96 -14.21 13.33
CA SER A 346 8.02 -14.92 12.61
C SER A 346 7.70 -15.10 11.12
N LEU A 347 6.45 -15.45 10.79
CA LEU A 347 6.01 -15.56 9.40
C LEU A 347 6.10 -14.22 8.66
N ALA A 348 5.57 -13.14 9.24
CA ALA A 348 5.60 -11.81 8.64
C ALA A 348 7.04 -11.32 8.43
N VAL A 349 7.91 -11.51 9.45
CA VAL A 349 9.34 -11.18 9.33
C VAL A 349 10.02 -12.04 8.27
N ALA A 350 9.75 -13.34 8.22
CA ALA A 350 10.31 -14.21 7.19
C ALA A 350 9.97 -13.74 5.78
N LEU A 351 8.73 -13.34 5.53
CA LEU A 351 8.27 -12.86 4.22
C LEU A 351 8.89 -11.52 3.82
N THR A 352 9.15 -10.61 4.76
CA THR A 352 9.67 -9.27 4.46
C THR A 352 11.19 -9.16 4.57
N LEU A 353 11.82 -9.92 5.45
CA LEU A 353 13.26 -9.86 5.70
C LEU A 353 14.08 -10.72 4.72
N THR A 354 13.52 -11.85 4.24
CA THR A 354 14.25 -12.73 3.31
C THR A 354 14.75 -11.98 2.06
N PRO A 355 13.91 -11.26 1.29
CA PRO A 355 14.40 -10.56 0.11
C PRO A 355 15.42 -9.46 0.45
N ALA A 356 15.26 -8.76 1.57
CA ALA A 356 16.21 -7.75 2.02
C ALA A 356 17.61 -8.33 2.30
N LEU A 357 17.66 -9.55 2.87
CA LEU A 357 18.92 -10.25 3.14
C LEU A 357 19.54 -10.84 1.87
N LEU A 358 18.71 -11.42 0.98
CA LEU A 358 19.21 -12.09 -0.22
C LEU A 358 19.69 -11.11 -1.29
N TYR A 359 18.98 -9.99 -1.49
CA TYR A 359 19.31 -9.00 -2.50
C TYR A 359 20.24 -7.90 -1.99
N ALA A 360 20.18 -7.58 -0.69
CA ALA A 360 20.87 -6.44 -0.09
C ALA A 360 20.59 -5.09 -0.79
N MET A 361 19.44 -4.99 -1.46
CA MET A 361 18.96 -3.85 -2.24
C MET A 361 17.43 -3.75 -2.12
N PRO A 362 16.84 -2.55 -2.27
CA PRO A 362 15.39 -2.40 -2.34
C PRO A 362 14.78 -3.22 -3.49
N ARG A 363 13.59 -3.78 -3.25
CA ARG A 363 12.88 -4.60 -4.25
C ARG A 363 12.22 -3.81 -5.38
N THR A 364 12.09 -2.50 -5.23
CA THR A 364 11.37 -1.65 -6.17
C THR A 364 12.28 -0.55 -6.67
N GLN A 365 12.39 -0.39 -7.99
CA GLN A 365 13.19 0.64 -8.64
C GLN A 365 12.80 2.06 -8.19
N THR A 366 11.50 2.31 -7.98
CA THR A 366 10.98 3.59 -7.49
C THR A 366 11.57 4.03 -6.14
N ALA A 367 12.08 3.09 -5.33
CA ALA A 367 12.75 3.43 -4.07
C ALA A 367 13.98 4.33 -4.27
N ALA A 368 14.67 4.24 -5.43
CA ALA A 368 15.81 5.10 -5.75
C ALA A 368 15.42 6.59 -5.72
N LYS A 369 14.32 6.95 -6.37
CA LYS A 369 13.78 8.30 -6.38
C LYS A 369 13.52 8.83 -4.95
N HIS A 370 12.95 7.97 -4.10
CA HIS A 370 12.68 8.34 -2.71
C HIS A 370 13.96 8.50 -1.90
N ILE A 371 14.98 7.66 -2.16
CA ILE A 371 16.31 7.77 -1.57
C ILE A 371 16.94 9.11 -1.97
N GLU A 372 16.88 9.48 -3.24
CA GLU A 372 17.47 10.72 -3.75
C GLU A 372 16.80 11.98 -3.17
N ILE A 373 15.46 11.97 -3.00
CA ILE A 373 14.77 13.08 -2.31
C ILE A 373 15.29 13.25 -0.89
N VAL A 374 15.45 12.14 -0.15
CA VAL A 374 16.00 12.19 1.20
C VAL A 374 17.44 12.70 1.18
N GLN A 375 18.27 12.23 0.25
CA GLN A 375 19.66 12.70 0.09
C GLN A 375 19.74 14.18 -0.29
N PHE A 376 18.81 14.67 -1.12
CA PHE A 376 18.72 16.08 -1.45
C PHE A 376 18.42 16.92 -0.19
N ILE A 377 17.41 16.54 0.60
CA ILE A 377 17.09 17.24 1.85
C ILE A 377 18.27 17.23 2.83
N LEU A 378 18.99 16.10 2.92
CA LEU A 378 20.19 16.00 3.76
C LEU A 378 21.32 16.99 3.38
N ARG A 379 21.43 17.30 2.08
CA ARG A 379 22.44 18.22 1.55
C ARG A 379 21.99 19.68 1.54
N ALA A 380 20.77 19.89 1.04
CA ALA A 380 20.24 21.24 0.79
C ALA A 380 19.52 21.85 2.00
N HIS A 381 19.01 21.01 2.92
CA HIS A 381 18.24 21.40 4.09
C HIS A 381 16.88 22.05 3.77
N HIS A 382 16.42 21.96 2.55
CA HIS A 382 15.12 22.43 2.07
C HIS A 382 14.54 21.46 1.03
N LEU A 383 13.33 21.74 0.58
CA LEU A 383 12.67 20.99 -0.51
C LEU A 383 13.05 21.56 -1.86
N ASP A 384 13.11 20.68 -2.87
CA ASP A 384 13.20 21.12 -4.26
C ASP A 384 11.77 21.18 -4.87
N PRO A 385 11.28 22.37 -5.24
CA PRO A 385 9.98 22.51 -5.91
C PRO A 385 9.90 21.72 -7.23
N GLY A 386 11.02 21.47 -7.91
CA GLY A 386 11.10 20.70 -9.14
C GLY A 386 10.71 19.23 -8.98
N THR A 387 10.66 18.70 -7.75
CA THR A 387 10.19 17.34 -7.47
C THR A 387 8.65 17.23 -7.49
N GLY A 388 7.93 18.32 -7.76
CA GLY A 388 6.48 18.34 -7.97
C GLY A 388 5.68 17.78 -6.77
N ILE A 389 4.90 16.73 -7.00
CA ILE A 389 4.03 16.15 -5.97
C ILE A 389 4.80 15.68 -4.73
N TYR A 390 6.07 15.28 -4.86
CA TYR A 390 6.91 14.87 -3.73
C TYR A 390 7.33 16.04 -2.85
N ALA A 391 7.50 17.24 -3.41
CA ALA A 391 7.70 18.47 -2.64
C ALA A 391 6.42 18.85 -1.87
N ALA A 392 5.26 18.71 -2.53
CA ALA A 392 3.96 18.98 -1.90
C ALA A 392 3.66 18.02 -0.73
N TYR A 393 4.02 16.74 -0.84
CA TYR A 393 3.76 15.72 0.19
C TYR A 393 5.06 15.17 0.79
N SER A 394 5.88 16.07 1.32
CA SER A 394 7.27 15.82 1.67
C SER A 394 7.50 15.31 3.10
N ALA A 395 6.48 15.22 3.96
CA ALA A 395 6.65 14.93 5.38
C ALA A 395 7.37 13.59 5.65
N PHE A 396 7.14 12.56 4.82
CA PHE A 396 7.87 11.30 4.91
C PHE A 396 9.38 11.51 4.66
N PHE A 397 9.73 12.15 3.55
CA PHE A 397 11.12 12.34 3.14
C PHE A 397 11.89 13.20 4.14
N ALA A 398 11.28 14.28 4.58
CA ALA A 398 11.85 15.19 5.59
C ALA A 398 12.05 14.47 6.93
N GLY A 399 11.09 13.66 7.36
CA GLY A 399 11.21 12.87 8.58
C GLY A 399 12.31 11.82 8.51
N ILE A 400 12.47 11.15 7.37
CA ILE A 400 13.57 10.19 7.16
C ILE A 400 14.91 10.94 7.10
N ALA A 401 14.99 12.09 6.43
CA ALA A 401 16.20 12.90 6.40
C ALA A 401 16.61 13.34 7.81
N TRP A 402 15.65 13.74 8.65
CA TRP A 402 15.92 14.03 10.06
C TRP A 402 16.55 12.84 10.79
N LEU A 403 15.94 11.66 10.71
CA LEU A 403 16.48 10.44 11.36
C LEU A 403 17.86 10.08 10.84
N CYS A 404 18.08 10.14 9.52
CA CYS A 404 19.36 9.85 8.90
C CYS A 404 20.44 10.82 9.39
N ARG A 405 20.11 12.13 9.45
CA ARG A 405 21.06 13.16 9.91
C ARG A 405 21.50 12.95 11.35
N VAL A 406 20.53 12.66 12.24
CA VAL A 406 20.80 12.40 13.66
C VAL A 406 21.64 11.12 13.85
N ALA A 407 21.44 10.12 13.02
CA ALA A 407 22.20 8.87 13.07
C ALA A 407 23.54 8.91 12.32
N GLY A 408 23.86 10.01 11.62
CA GLY A 408 25.07 10.11 10.80
C GLY A 408 25.01 9.32 9.49
N VAL A 409 23.81 9.01 9.01
CA VAL A 409 23.56 8.29 7.74
C VAL A 409 23.45 9.32 6.62
N SER A 410 24.34 9.25 5.63
CA SER A 410 24.30 10.09 4.41
C SER A 410 23.54 9.42 3.26
N ASP A 411 23.43 8.10 3.27
CA ASP A 411 22.75 7.30 2.24
C ASP A 411 21.73 6.36 2.89
N PRO A 412 20.43 6.63 2.74
CA PRO A 412 19.36 5.81 3.34
C PRO A 412 19.13 4.48 2.63
N LEU A 413 20.03 4.00 1.76
CA LEU A 413 19.88 2.77 0.99
C LEU A 413 19.62 1.55 1.88
N ALA A 414 20.37 1.39 2.98
CA ALA A 414 20.16 0.29 3.94
C ALA A 414 18.77 0.40 4.57
N LEU A 415 18.35 1.59 5.00
CA LEU A 415 17.01 1.80 5.55
C LEU A 415 15.93 1.46 4.52
N ALA A 416 16.08 1.88 3.27
CA ALA A 416 15.14 1.58 2.20
C ALA A 416 15.04 0.07 1.91
N THR A 417 16.17 -0.65 1.99
CA THR A 417 16.24 -2.11 1.84
C THR A 417 15.46 -2.84 2.94
N PHE A 418 15.61 -2.41 4.19
CA PHE A 418 14.94 -3.03 5.35
C PHE A 418 13.60 -2.38 5.71
N TRP A 419 13.17 -1.36 4.97
CA TRP A 419 11.90 -0.65 5.23
C TRP A 419 10.66 -1.54 5.27
N PRO A 420 10.51 -2.55 4.38
CA PRO A 420 9.37 -3.45 4.44
C PRO A 420 9.24 -4.18 5.78
N VAL A 421 10.36 -4.48 6.45
CA VAL A 421 10.36 -5.09 7.79
C VAL A 421 9.90 -4.08 8.84
N VAL A 422 10.44 -2.86 8.81
CA VAL A 422 10.11 -1.81 9.77
C VAL A 422 8.63 -1.46 9.70
N ILE A 423 8.16 -1.08 8.50
CA ILE A 423 6.77 -0.66 8.31
C ILE A 423 5.78 -1.83 8.47
N GLY A 424 6.19 -3.03 8.08
CA GLY A 424 5.42 -4.26 8.26
C GLY A 424 5.20 -4.61 9.73
N LEU A 425 6.22 -4.46 10.59
CA LEU A 425 6.08 -4.68 12.03
C LEU A 425 5.17 -3.62 12.70
N VAL A 426 5.30 -2.35 12.31
CA VAL A 426 4.40 -1.29 12.79
C VAL A 426 2.98 -1.56 12.29
N GLY A 427 2.80 -1.89 11.02
CA GLY A 427 1.50 -2.25 10.43
C GLY A 427 0.86 -3.47 11.10
N LEU A 428 1.66 -4.48 11.46
CA LEU A 428 1.18 -5.66 12.21
C LEU A 428 0.68 -5.26 13.61
N ALA A 429 1.36 -4.32 14.29
CA ALA A 429 0.92 -3.80 15.58
C ALA A 429 -0.40 -3.02 15.45
N GLU A 430 -0.55 -2.19 14.40
CA GLU A 430 -1.79 -1.46 14.13
C GLU A 430 -2.95 -2.39 13.75
N LEU A 431 -2.71 -3.39 12.90
CA LEU A 431 -3.70 -4.42 12.58
C LEU A 431 -4.09 -5.21 13.84
N ARG A 432 -3.11 -5.55 14.72
CA ARG A 432 -3.39 -6.23 15.98
C ARG A 432 -4.24 -5.36 16.91
N PHE A 433 -4.01 -4.05 16.93
CA PHE A 433 -4.82 -3.11 17.66
C PHE A 433 -6.25 -3.05 17.08
N LEU A 434 -6.39 -2.83 15.78
CA LEU A 434 -7.67 -2.75 15.07
C LEU A 434 -8.50 -4.05 15.23
N PHE A 435 -7.92 -5.18 14.83
CA PHE A 435 -8.64 -6.46 14.85
C PHE A 435 -8.94 -6.94 16.27
N GLY A 436 -8.09 -6.58 17.24
CA GLY A 436 -8.33 -6.87 18.64
C GLY A 436 -9.57 -6.21 19.23
N ARG A 437 -10.04 -5.11 18.61
CA ARG A 437 -11.30 -4.44 18.99
C ARG A 437 -12.53 -5.02 18.30
N LEU A 438 -12.33 -5.70 17.18
CA LEU A 438 -13.38 -6.18 16.30
C LEU A 438 -13.59 -7.71 16.36
N THR A 439 -12.75 -8.42 17.10
CA THR A 439 -12.80 -9.88 17.21
C THR A 439 -13.00 -10.34 18.66
N ALA A 440 -13.76 -11.41 18.81
CA ALA A 440 -14.15 -11.93 20.13
C ALA A 440 -13.02 -12.70 20.87
N SER A 441 -11.91 -13.07 20.19
CA SER A 441 -10.81 -13.80 20.81
C SER A 441 -9.47 -13.47 20.15
N SER A 442 -8.40 -13.56 20.95
CA SER A 442 -7.03 -13.34 20.47
C SER A 442 -6.66 -14.26 19.30
N TYR A 443 -7.06 -15.51 19.32
CA TYR A 443 -6.79 -16.45 18.22
C TYR A 443 -7.44 -15.99 16.92
N ARG A 444 -8.72 -15.56 16.96
CA ARG A 444 -9.42 -15.04 15.77
C ARG A 444 -8.79 -13.76 15.27
N CYS A 445 -8.32 -12.90 16.17
CA CYS A 445 -7.57 -11.71 15.80
C CYS A 445 -6.32 -12.06 14.99
N TRP A 446 -5.48 -12.99 15.50
CA TRP A 446 -4.26 -13.42 14.81
C TRP A 446 -4.54 -14.20 13.52
N ALA A 447 -5.64 -14.96 13.46
CA ALA A 447 -6.08 -15.63 12.23
C ALA A 447 -6.45 -14.61 11.13
N ALA A 448 -7.15 -13.52 11.48
CA ALA A 448 -7.43 -12.44 10.53
C ALA A 448 -6.14 -11.73 10.06
N LEU A 449 -5.17 -11.55 10.97
CA LEU A 449 -3.86 -10.99 10.63
C LEU A 449 -3.11 -11.82 9.61
N VAL A 450 -3.06 -13.15 9.78
CA VAL A 450 -2.42 -14.05 8.80
C VAL A 450 -3.09 -13.91 7.43
N ILE A 451 -4.42 -13.90 7.37
CA ILE A 451 -5.14 -13.71 6.11
C ILE A 451 -4.77 -12.36 5.48
N ALA A 452 -4.79 -11.27 6.27
CA ALA A 452 -4.45 -9.93 5.77
C ALA A 452 -3.01 -9.89 5.23
N VAL A 453 -2.03 -10.43 5.97
CA VAL A 453 -0.62 -10.48 5.55
C VAL A 453 -0.45 -11.27 4.25
N LEU A 454 -1.06 -12.46 4.15
CA LEU A 454 -0.88 -13.33 2.98
C LEU A 454 -1.63 -12.87 1.72
N VAL A 455 -2.53 -11.91 1.83
CA VAL A 455 -3.21 -11.33 0.66
C VAL A 455 -2.61 -9.98 0.25
N THR A 456 -1.79 -9.35 1.10
CA THR A 456 -1.13 -8.08 0.79
C THR A 456 0.11 -8.28 -0.11
N ALA A 457 -0.08 -8.94 -1.27
CA ALA A 457 0.98 -9.15 -2.28
C ALA A 457 0.93 -8.06 -3.37
N ILE A 458 0.73 -6.81 -2.98
CA ILE A 458 0.53 -5.68 -3.90
C ILE A 458 1.80 -4.84 -4.06
N GLY A 459 2.86 -5.16 -3.32
CA GLY A 459 4.15 -4.48 -3.41
C GLY A 459 4.14 -3.03 -2.90
N GLN A 460 3.22 -2.66 -2.00
CA GLN A 460 3.07 -1.28 -1.50
C GLN A 460 3.73 -1.06 -0.12
N ASP A 461 4.55 -1.99 0.32
CA ASP A 461 5.32 -1.94 1.57
C ASP A 461 6.74 -1.38 1.40
N TYR A 462 7.10 -0.96 0.17
CA TYR A 462 8.42 -0.40 -0.11
C TYR A 462 8.64 0.97 0.56
N PHE A 463 9.84 1.48 0.48
CA PHE A 463 10.25 2.78 1.04
C PHE A 463 9.51 3.93 0.36
N SER A 464 8.32 4.26 0.89
CA SER A 464 7.40 5.22 0.26
C SER A 464 6.48 5.92 1.27
N PRO A 465 6.02 7.15 0.94
CA PRO A 465 5.01 7.86 1.73
C PRO A 465 3.72 7.08 1.91
N GLN A 466 3.32 6.32 0.89
CA GLN A 466 2.10 5.53 0.92
C GLN A 466 2.11 4.43 1.99
N SER A 467 3.24 3.76 2.18
CA SER A 467 3.36 2.72 3.20
C SER A 467 3.10 3.28 4.61
N VAL A 468 3.58 4.51 4.87
CA VAL A 468 3.33 5.24 6.12
C VAL A 468 1.87 5.66 6.23
N GLY A 469 1.31 6.26 5.17
CA GLY A 469 -0.09 6.68 5.14
C GLY A 469 -1.07 5.53 5.37
N PHE A 470 -0.82 4.36 4.80
CA PHE A 470 -1.61 3.16 5.04
C PHE A 470 -1.57 2.70 6.50
N VAL A 471 -0.36 2.59 7.07
CA VAL A 471 -0.18 2.13 8.46
C VAL A 471 -0.79 3.13 9.45
N MET A 472 -0.61 4.44 9.24
CA MET A 472 -1.31 5.47 10.03
C MET A 472 -2.83 5.31 9.96
N GLY A 473 -3.37 5.00 8.77
CA GLY A 473 -4.81 4.75 8.57
C GLY A 473 -5.33 3.61 9.43
N LEU A 474 -4.62 2.49 9.49
CA LEU A 474 -4.97 1.35 10.35
C LEU A 474 -5.05 1.75 11.83
N GLY A 475 -4.07 2.53 12.30
CA GLY A 475 -4.03 3.02 13.67
C GLY A 475 -5.14 4.02 13.99
N ILE A 476 -5.46 4.93 13.06
CA ILE A 476 -6.59 5.86 13.19
C ILE A 476 -7.91 5.08 13.32
N TYR A 477 -8.15 4.08 12.49
CA TYR A 477 -9.35 3.22 12.60
C TYR A 477 -9.42 2.56 13.97
N ALA A 478 -8.30 1.97 14.41
CA ALA A 478 -8.22 1.30 15.70
C ALA A 478 -8.50 2.25 16.86
N LEU A 479 -7.96 3.47 16.81
CA LEU A 479 -8.15 4.51 17.83
C LEU A 479 -9.60 4.96 17.91
N VAL A 480 -10.26 5.24 16.77
CA VAL A 480 -11.67 5.67 16.71
C VAL A 480 -12.61 4.58 17.20
N ILE A 481 -12.37 3.32 16.82
CA ILE A 481 -13.19 2.19 17.29
C ILE A 481 -12.97 1.95 18.79
N ALA A 482 -11.72 2.06 19.27
CA ALA A 482 -11.41 1.93 20.70
C ALA A 482 -12.05 3.03 21.56
N SER A 483 -12.21 4.25 21.01
CA SER A 483 -12.86 5.38 21.71
C SER A 483 -14.37 5.22 21.82
N SER A 484 -14.96 4.31 21.08
CA SER A 484 -16.38 3.99 21.13
C SER A 484 -16.76 3.12 22.36
N GLU A 485 -15.77 2.51 23.01
CA GLU A 485 -15.90 1.77 24.27
C GLU A 485 -15.56 2.68 25.48
N PRO A 486 -15.84 2.28 26.73
CA PRO A 486 -15.44 3.06 27.91
C PRO A 486 -13.96 3.43 27.80
N PRO A 487 -13.61 4.73 27.90
CA PRO A 487 -12.39 5.27 27.34
C PRO A 487 -11.15 4.65 27.99
N ALA A 488 -10.39 3.94 27.17
CA ALA A 488 -9.03 3.53 27.50
C ALA A 488 -8.06 4.73 27.42
N ILE A 489 -8.40 5.74 26.61
CA ILE A 489 -7.66 6.99 26.41
C ILE A 489 -8.67 8.12 26.69
N GLY A 490 -8.28 9.14 27.46
CA GLY A 490 -9.13 10.28 27.78
C GLY A 490 -9.61 10.99 26.50
N GLY A 491 -10.83 11.51 26.49
CA GLY A 491 -11.47 12.03 25.28
C GLY A 491 -10.66 13.12 24.56
N TRP A 492 -10.06 14.09 25.31
CA TRP A 492 -9.24 15.14 24.73
C TRP A 492 -7.89 14.62 24.17
N ALA A 493 -7.27 13.63 24.85
CA ALA A 493 -6.02 13.05 24.37
C ALA A 493 -6.23 12.24 23.08
N CYS A 494 -7.36 11.54 22.97
CA CYS A 494 -7.77 10.88 21.75
C CYS A 494 -8.02 11.90 20.63
N ALA A 495 -8.72 13.01 20.92
CA ALA A 495 -8.97 14.07 19.97
C ALA A 495 -7.65 14.69 19.46
N ALA A 496 -6.76 15.07 20.38
CA ALA A 496 -5.45 15.62 20.02
C ALA A 496 -4.65 14.66 19.12
N LEU A 497 -4.61 13.36 19.47
CA LEU A 497 -3.89 12.37 18.70
C LEU A 497 -4.51 12.19 17.30
N LEU A 498 -5.83 12.22 17.16
CA LEU A 498 -6.49 12.14 15.85
C LEU A 498 -6.14 13.34 14.96
N TRP A 499 -6.16 14.56 15.50
CA TRP A 499 -5.77 15.77 14.76
C TRP A 499 -4.30 15.75 14.37
N VAL A 500 -3.40 15.44 15.31
CA VAL A 500 -1.95 15.36 15.05
C VAL A 500 -1.65 14.32 13.95
N THR A 501 -2.24 13.12 14.06
CA THR A 501 -2.03 12.07 13.06
C THR A 501 -2.69 12.43 11.72
N GLY A 502 -3.85 13.11 11.75
CA GLY A 502 -4.51 13.61 10.54
C GLY A 502 -3.65 14.63 9.80
N CYS A 503 -3.04 15.60 10.51
CA CYS A 503 -2.09 16.55 9.93
C CYS A 503 -0.85 15.84 9.37
N ALA A 504 -0.27 14.91 10.12
CA ALA A 504 0.88 14.13 9.70
C ALA A 504 0.58 13.34 8.40
N MET A 505 -0.58 12.67 8.34
CA MET A 505 -1.00 11.92 7.17
C MET A 505 -1.26 12.82 5.97
N ALA A 506 -1.91 13.97 6.16
CA ALA A 506 -2.23 14.93 5.12
C ALA A 506 -0.98 15.45 4.39
N ALA A 507 0.09 15.69 5.13
CA ALA A 507 1.37 16.15 4.56
C ALA A 507 2.27 15.00 4.07
N THR A 508 1.90 13.74 4.37
CA THR A 508 2.70 12.57 3.99
C THR A 508 2.27 11.98 2.64
N HIS A 509 0.95 11.88 2.38
CA HIS A 509 0.46 11.20 1.17
C HIS A 509 -0.88 11.77 0.71
N GLU A 510 -1.02 12.00 -0.59
CA GLU A 510 -2.13 12.71 -1.19
C GLU A 510 -3.46 11.95 -1.12
N LEU A 511 -3.46 10.62 -1.27
CA LEU A 511 -4.68 9.81 -1.36
C LEU A 511 -5.12 9.19 -0.02
N SER A 512 -4.14 8.81 0.82
CA SER A 512 -4.42 8.07 2.07
C SER A 512 -5.41 8.78 2.99
N PRO A 513 -5.30 10.11 3.27
CA PRO A 513 -6.21 10.76 4.20
C PRO A 513 -7.66 10.80 3.69
N PHE A 514 -7.86 10.86 2.38
CA PHE A 514 -9.21 10.85 1.80
C PHE A 514 -9.87 9.47 1.92
N ILE A 515 -9.13 8.39 1.64
CA ILE A 515 -9.64 7.03 1.84
C ILE A 515 -9.92 6.79 3.33
N VAL A 516 -8.97 7.16 4.21
CA VAL A 516 -9.12 6.96 5.65
C VAL A 516 -10.29 7.77 6.20
N GLY A 517 -10.39 9.04 5.83
CA GLY A 517 -11.50 9.91 6.23
C GLY A 517 -12.85 9.39 5.73
N GLY A 518 -12.91 8.92 4.49
CA GLY A 518 -14.11 8.31 3.92
C GLY A 518 -14.55 7.04 4.68
N VAL A 519 -13.61 6.16 5.05
CA VAL A 519 -13.92 5.00 5.91
C VAL A 519 -14.45 5.44 7.27
N LEU A 520 -13.89 6.51 7.86
CA LEU A 520 -14.41 7.05 9.12
C LEU A 520 -15.84 7.60 8.97
N VAL A 521 -16.18 8.23 7.84
CA VAL A 521 -17.55 8.62 7.51
C VAL A 521 -18.46 7.40 7.44
N VAL A 522 -18.06 6.36 6.72
CA VAL A 522 -18.80 5.09 6.66
C VAL A 522 -19.04 4.54 8.07
N LEU A 523 -18.01 4.45 8.90
CA LEU A 523 -18.13 3.97 10.27
C LEU A 523 -19.07 4.85 11.11
N ALA A 524 -19.04 6.18 10.90
CA ALA A 524 -19.92 7.11 11.61
C ALA A 524 -21.39 6.95 11.18
N VAL A 525 -21.66 6.79 9.88
CA VAL A 525 -23.01 6.52 9.33
C VAL A 525 -23.59 5.24 9.92
N PHE A 526 -22.81 4.17 10.03
CA PHE A 526 -23.24 2.93 10.67
C PHE A 526 -23.25 3.00 12.22
N GLY A 527 -22.95 4.15 12.82
CA GLY A 527 -22.91 4.34 14.29
C GLY A 527 -21.75 3.59 14.97
N ARG A 528 -20.64 3.34 14.22
CA ARG A 528 -19.48 2.55 14.68
C ARG A 528 -18.24 3.40 14.95
N ALA A 529 -18.27 4.69 14.64
CA ALA A 529 -17.21 5.64 14.99
C ALA A 529 -17.65 6.58 16.11
N ARG A 530 -16.78 6.77 17.11
CA ARG A 530 -16.92 7.81 18.13
C ARG A 530 -15.52 8.39 18.41
N PRO A 531 -15.38 9.71 18.45
CA PRO A 531 -16.44 10.72 18.20
C PRO A 531 -16.88 10.72 16.72
N ARG A 532 -18.12 11.13 16.45
CA ARG A 532 -18.63 11.19 15.05
C ARG A 532 -17.86 12.15 14.17
N TRP A 533 -17.26 13.18 14.76
CA TRP A 533 -16.41 14.15 14.05
C TRP A 533 -14.98 13.61 13.72
N ALA A 534 -14.64 12.36 14.08
CA ALA A 534 -13.31 11.81 13.85
C ALA A 534 -12.85 11.90 12.38
N ALA A 535 -13.81 11.80 11.44
CA ALA A 535 -13.53 12.01 10.02
C ALA A 535 -13.00 13.42 9.71
N ALA A 536 -13.52 14.45 10.40
CA ALA A 536 -13.07 15.82 10.22
C ALA A 536 -11.59 16.01 10.64
N ALA A 537 -11.13 15.31 11.68
CA ALA A 537 -9.74 15.37 12.12
C ALA A 537 -8.73 14.88 11.05
N VAL A 538 -9.20 14.12 10.07
CA VAL A 538 -8.39 13.63 8.94
C VAL A 538 -8.68 14.43 7.67
N LEU A 539 -9.96 14.65 7.35
CA LEU A 539 -10.34 15.30 6.09
C LEU A 539 -10.06 16.80 6.08
N VAL A 540 -10.25 17.50 7.20
CA VAL A 540 -9.99 18.95 7.25
C VAL A 540 -8.51 19.27 6.99
N PRO A 541 -7.54 18.65 7.69
CA PRO A 541 -6.14 18.82 7.34
C PRO A 541 -5.81 18.42 5.89
N ALA A 542 -6.41 17.34 5.39
CA ALA A 542 -6.17 16.86 4.03
C ALA A 542 -6.64 17.87 2.98
N VAL A 543 -7.85 18.40 3.13
CA VAL A 543 -8.39 19.43 2.23
C VAL A 543 -7.59 20.72 2.33
N ALA A 544 -7.26 21.17 3.56
CA ALA A 544 -6.43 22.35 3.75
C ALA A 544 -5.06 22.19 3.08
N TRP A 545 -4.40 21.04 3.26
CA TRP A 545 -3.10 20.76 2.64
C TRP A 545 -3.18 20.68 1.11
N LEU A 546 -4.23 20.07 0.58
CA LEU A 546 -4.52 20.03 -0.86
C LEU A 546 -4.70 21.44 -1.44
N LEU A 547 -5.47 22.30 -0.76
CA LEU A 547 -5.72 23.67 -1.21
C LEU A 547 -4.44 24.52 -1.19
N ILE A 548 -3.59 24.36 -0.15
CA ILE A 548 -2.28 25.04 -0.08
C ILE A 548 -1.39 24.64 -1.25
N ASN A 549 -1.42 23.36 -1.66
CA ASN A 549 -0.58 22.80 -2.71
C ASN A 549 -1.33 22.62 -4.05
N TYR A 550 -2.49 23.27 -4.22
CA TYR A 550 -3.40 23.01 -5.34
C TYR A 550 -2.72 23.20 -6.69
N HIS A 551 -1.91 24.22 -6.85
CA HIS A 551 -1.21 24.51 -8.11
C HIS A 551 -0.32 23.31 -8.54
N THR A 552 0.41 22.71 -7.61
CA THR A 552 1.26 21.56 -7.91
C THR A 552 0.44 20.29 -8.15
N VAL A 553 -0.66 20.11 -7.39
CA VAL A 553 -1.45 18.87 -7.42
C VAL A 553 -2.43 18.85 -8.59
N SER A 554 -2.91 20.01 -9.06
CA SER A 554 -3.92 20.12 -10.14
C SER A 554 -3.48 19.43 -11.44
N GLY A 555 -2.17 19.41 -11.75
CA GLY A 555 -1.62 18.69 -12.90
C GLY A 555 -1.76 17.16 -12.85
N PHE A 556 -2.00 16.60 -11.66
CA PHE A 556 -2.15 15.15 -11.45
C PHE A 556 -3.61 14.71 -11.28
N VAL A 557 -4.56 15.65 -11.19
CA VAL A 557 -5.98 15.37 -10.98
C VAL A 557 -6.76 15.75 -12.23
N SER A 558 -7.22 14.76 -12.98
CA SER A 558 -8.08 14.97 -14.14
C SER A 558 -9.54 14.69 -13.79
N LEU A 559 -10.38 15.71 -13.83
CA LEU A 559 -11.83 15.56 -13.67
C LEU A 559 -12.50 14.94 -14.91
N THR A 560 -11.77 14.88 -16.04
CA THR A 560 -12.29 14.31 -17.30
C THR A 560 -12.25 12.79 -17.34
N ASP A 561 -11.53 12.16 -16.40
CA ASP A 561 -11.35 10.71 -16.33
C ASP A 561 -12.40 10.01 -15.46
N PHE A 562 -13.42 10.75 -15.04
CA PHE A 562 -14.48 10.22 -14.20
C PHE A 562 -15.21 9.05 -14.86
N TRP A 563 -15.35 7.95 -14.12
CA TRP A 563 -16.12 6.74 -14.46
C TRP A 563 -15.63 5.95 -15.69
N ARG A 564 -14.37 6.13 -16.10
CA ARG A 564 -13.78 5.29 -17.14
C ARG A 564 -13.51 3.89 -16.62
N LEU A 565 -13.96 2.87 -17.37
CA LEU A 565 -13.68 1.46 -17.01
C LEU A 565 -12.18 1.17 -16.95
N THR A 566 -11.38 1.85 -17.75
CA THR A 566 -9.92 1.74 -17.75
C THR A 566 -9.29 2.11 -16.41
N ASN A 567 -9.94 2.95 -15.60
CA ASN A 567 -9.44 3.30 -14.26
C ASN A 567 -9.38 2.09 -13.32
N PHE A 568 -10.23 1.08 -13.54
CA PHE A 568 -10.29 -0.15 -12.75
C PHE A 568 -9.39 -1.26 -13.28
N MET A 569 -8.70 -1.02 -14.40
CA MET A 569 -7.79 -2.01 -14.98
C MET A 569 -6.39 -1.79 -14.42
N PRO A 570 -5.70 -2.87 -14.00
CA PRO A 570 -4.28 -2.78 -13.65
C PRO A 570 -3.45 -2.44 -14.89
N PRO A 571 -2.25 -1.88 -14.71
CA PRO A 571 -1.33 -1.67 -15.81
C PRO A 571 -1.12 -2.96 -16.61
N HIS A 572 -1.24 -2.88 -17.92
CA HIS A 572 -1.07 -4.01 -18.80
C HIS A 572 -0.09 -3.68 -19.91
N THR A 573 0.99 -4.45 -19.99
CA THR A 573 1.98 -4.36 -21.07
C THR A 573 1.73 -5.51 -22.04
N SER A 574 1.33 -5.18 -23.27
CA SER A 574 1.12 -6.17 -24.33
C SER A 574 2.45 -6.60 -24.94
N ALA A 575 2.58 -7.89 -25.26
CA ALA A 575 3.75 -8.37 -26.00
C ALA A 575 3.81 -7.76 -27.41
N ALA A 576 5.03 -7.58 -27.93
CA ALA A 576 5.24 -7.16 -29.30
C ALA A 576 4.81 -8.26 -30.29
N PRO A 577 4.41 -7.92 -31.54
CA PRO A 577 4.03 -8.90 -32.53
C PRO A 577 5.11 -9.95 -32.76
N GLY A 578 4.73 -11.23 -32.68
CA GLY A 578 5.65 -12.37 -32.84
C GLY A 578 6.47 -12.76 -31.62
N LEU A 579 6.30 -12.04 -30.50
CA LEU A 579 6.89 -12.39 -29.21
C LEU A 579 5.79 -12.77 -28.21
N ALA A 580 6.14 -13.55 -27.19
CA ALA A 580 5.23 -13.98 -26.14
C ALA A 580 5.74 -13.52 -24.77
N ARG A 581 4.79 -13.17 -23.88
CA ARG A 581 5.11 -12.94 -22.47
C ARG A 581 5.58 -14.23 -21.83
N GLN A 582 6.52 -14.12 -20.90
CA GLN A 582 6.96 -15.29 -20.14
C GLN A 582 5.85 -15.73 -19.15
N PRO A 583 5.70 -17.05 -18.93
CA PRO A 583 4.65 -17.58 -18.06
C PRO A 583 4.66 -17.00 -16.65
N ILE A 584 5.80 -16.59 -16.13
CA ILE A 584 5.92 -16.03 -14.77
C ILE A 584 5.16 -14.70 -14.61
N VAL A 585 5.07 -13.88 -15.66
CA VAL A 585 4.34 -12.60 -15.64
C VAL A 585 2.84 -12.85 -15.46
N ASP A 586 2.30 -13.78 -16.26
CA ASP A 586 0.90 -14.15 -16.17
C ASP A 586 0.60 -14.91 -14.89
N LEU A 587 1.48 -15.82 -14.48
CA LEU A 587 1.35 -16.58 -13.24
C LEU A 587 1.36 -15.67 -12.01
N SER A 588 2.22 -14.64 -11.96
CA SER A 588 2.26 -13.66 -10.87
C SER A 588 0.95 -12.86 -10.80
N SER A 589 0.43 -12.43 -11.95
CA SER A 589 -0.84 -11.72 -12.03
C SER A 589 -2.02 -12.61 -11.62
N TYR A 590 -2.07 -13.85 -12.11
CA TYR A 590 -3.12 -14.81 -11.74
C TYR A 590 -3.04 -15.19 -10.27
N ALA A 591 -1.84 -15.34 -9.70
CA ALA A 591 -1.66 -15.62 -8.28
C ALA A 591 -2.21 -14.48 -7.41
N LEU A 592 -1.93 -13.22 -7.77
CA LEU A 592 -2.49 -12.05 -7.09
C LEU A 592 -4.03 -12.07 -7.12
N VAL A 593 -4.60 -12.24 -8.32
CA VAL A 593 -6.06 -12.27 -8.51
C VAL A 593 -6.67 -13.46 -7.76
N ALA A 594 -6.06 -14.65 -7.82
CA ALA A 594 -6.54 -15.84 -7.11
C ALA A 594 -6.56 -15.63 -5.59
N GLY A 595 -5.50 -15.06 -5.01
CA GLY A 595 -5.46 -14.72 -3.59
C GLY A 595 -6.57 -13.75 -3.17
N LEU A 596 -6.80 -12.72 -3.98
CA LEU A 596 -7.90 -11.76 -3.76
C LEU A 596 -9.27 -12.40 -3.91
N LEU A 597 -9.49 -13.25 -4.91
CA LEU A 597 -10.75 -13.97 -5.11
C LEU A 597 -11.06 -14.92 -3.94
N VAL A 598 -10.07 -15.63 -3.42
CA VAL A 598 -10.23 -16.47 -2.22
C VAL A 598 -10.66 -15.62 -1.02
N LEU A 599 -10.02 -14.45 -0.82
CA LEU A 599 -10.41 -13.52 0.24
C LEU A 599 -11.82 -12.99 0.05
N ILE A 600 -12.16 -12.53 -1.17
CA ILE A 600 -13.49 -11.97 -1.50
C ILE A 600 -14.58 -13.04 -1.32
N ALA A 601 -14.35 -14.25 -1.79
CA ALA A 601 -15.30 -15.36 -1.63
C ALA A 601 -15.55 -15.68 -0.14
N ALA A 602 -14.48 -15.76 0.66
CA ALA A 602 -14.60 -15.97 2.10
C ALA A 602 -15.31 -14.78 2.79
N ALA A 603 -15.01 -13.56 2.39
CA ALA A 603 -15.64 -12.34 2.90
C ALA A 603 -17.13 -12.29 2.53
N LEU A 604 -17.49 -12.67 1.31
CA LEU A 604 -18.90 -12.75 0.87
C LEU A 604 -19.68 -13.77 1.70
N VAL A 605 -19.13 -14.95 1.94
CA VAL A 605 -19.76 -15.94 2.83
C VAL A 605 -19.92 -15.37 4.24
N GLY A 606 -18.91 -14.67 4.74
CA GLY A 606 -18.97 -14.01 6.04
C GLY A 606 -20.04 -12.91 6.10
N PHE A 607 -20.17 -12.12 5.05
CA PHE A 607 -21.16 -11.07 4.89
C PHE A 607 -22.59 -11.66 4.85
N LEU A 608 -22.84 -12.62 3.95
CA LEU A 608 -24.17 -13.25 3.77
C LEU A 608 -24.66 -13.91 5.06
N ARG A 609 -23.76 -14.54 5.83
CA ARG A 609 -24.11 -15.12 7.14
C ARG A 609 -24.45 -14.09 8.20
N HIS A 610 -24.09 -12.83 8.01
CA HIS A 610 -24.26 -11.73 8.96
C HIS A 610 -24.92 -10.50 8.34
N VAL A 611 -25.65 -10.64 7.24
CA VAL A 611 -26.28 -9.53 6.50
C VAL A 611 -27.16 -8.63 7.36
N ARG A 612 -27.76 -9.16 8.45
CA ARG A 612 -28.57 -8.37 9.41
C ARG A 612 -27.73 -7.59 10.41
N ASN A 613 -26.41 -7.72 10.40
CA ASN A 613 -25.52 -7.04 11.34
C ASN A 613 -24.90 -5.79 10.70
N ALA A 614 -25.13 -4.62 11.29
CA ALA A 614 -24.59 -3.34 10.81
C ALA A 614 -23.05 -3.35 10.65
N TRP A 615 -22.32 -4.12 11.45
CA TRP A 615 -20.87 -4.28 11.24
C TRP A 615 -20.50 -4.99 9.93
N ALA A 616 -21.34 -5.91 9.44
CA ALA A 616 -21.08 -6.57 8.16
C ALA A 616 -21.16 -5.57 7.00
N TRP A 617 -22.16 -4.70 7.01
CA TRP A 617 -22.32 -3.62 6.05
C TRP A 617 -21.21 -2.56 6.18
N ALA A 618 -20.87 -2.17 7.41
CA ALA A 618 -19.79 -1.22 7.64
C ALA A 618 -18.45 -1.75 7.07
N PHE A 619 -18.13 -3.04 7.26
CA PHE A 619 -16.92 -3.63 6.71
C PHE A 619 -16.95 -3.72 5.18
N LEU A 620 -18.08 -4.12 4.60
CA LEU A 620 -18.23 -4.19 3.15
C LEU A 620 -18.10 -2.81 2.49
N ALA A 621 -18.80 -1.80 3.05
CA ALA A 621 -18.72 -0.43 2.55
C ALA A 621 -17.31 0.16 2.72
N SER A 622 -16.64 -0.12 3.85
CA SER A 622 -15.26 0.31 4.09
C SER A 622 -14.28 -0.36 3.12
N ALA A 623 -14.49 -1.64 2.78
CA ALA A 623 -13.68 -2.37 1.81
C ALA A 623 -13.83 -1.82 0.39
N GLY A 624 -15.06 -1.44 0.01
CA GLY A 624 -15.35 -0.92 -1.32
C GLY A 624 -15.07 0.57 -1.51
N LEU A 625 -14.80 1.32 -0.44
CA LEU A 625 -14.67 2.77 -0.52
C LEU A 625 -13.54 3.22 -1.46
N GLY A 626 -12.41 2.52 -1.44
CA GLY A 626 -11.28 2.82 -2.32
C GLY A 626 -11.64 2.81 -3.81
N LEU A 627 -12.60 1.97 -4.21
CA LEU A 627 -13.07 1.89 -5.60
C LEU A 627 -13.77 3.18 -6.06
N ILE A 628 -14.38 3.95 -5.13
CA ILE A 628 -14.98 5.24 -5.44
C ILE A 628 -13.90 6.21 -5.92
N PHE A 629 -12.73 6.23 -5.24
CA PHE A 629 -11.62 7.10 -5.66
C PHE A 629 -11.03 6.68 -7.00
N VAL A 630 -10.95 5.37 -7.27
CA VAL A 630 -10.50 4.84 -8.56
C VAL A 630 -11.46 5.26 -9.69
N ALA A 631 -12.77 5.35 -9.41
CA ALA A 631 -13.75 5.81 -10.39
C ALA A 631 -13.49 7.25 -10.85
N PHE A 632 -12.86 8.09 -10.02
CA PHE A 632 -12.53 9.48 -10.38
C PHE A 632 -11.20 9.60 -11.13
N ASN A 633 -10.23 8.73 -10.85
CA ASN A 633 -8.90 8.81 -11.47
C ASN A 633 -8.19 7.46 -11.38
N SER A 634 -7.54 7.03 -12.48
CA SER A 634 -6.71 5.82 -12.51
C SER A 634 -5.47 5.92 -11.61
N TYR A 635 -5.06 7.13 -11.26
CA TYR A 635 -3.85 7.39 -10.47
C TYR A 635 -2.62 6.71 -11.08
N GLY A 636 -2.36 6.97 -12.36
CA GLY A 636 -1.28 6.32 -13.11
C GLY A 636 -1.48 4.81 -13.30
N ASN A 637 -2.73 4.35 -13.33
CA ASN A 637 -3.16 2.94 -13.36
C ASN A 637 -2.82 2.14 -12.08
N GLU A 638 -2.35 2.79 -10.99
CA GLU A 638 -2.09 2.15 -9.70
C GLU A 638 -3.26 2.27 -8.71
N GLY A 639 -4.28 3.08 -9.03
CA GLY A 639 -5.40 3.35 -8.14
C GLY A 639 -6.09 2.08 -7.63
N ILE A 640 -6.25 1.07 -8.50
CA ILE A 640 -6.87 -0.21 -8.14
C ILE A 640 -6.06 -0.98 -7.07
N TYR A 641 -4.73 -0.95 -7.14
CA TYR A 641 -3.88 -1.58 -6.12
C TYR A 641 -4.02 -0.89 -4.77
N ARG A 642 -4.09 0.44 -4.78
CA ARG A 642 -4.27 1.24 -3.56
C ARG A 642 -5.65 1.04 -2.94
N ALA A 643 -6.70 1.04 -3.75
CA ALA A 643 -8.06 0.72 -3.30
C ALA A 643 -8.12 -0.67 -2.66
N THR A 644 -7.49 -1.65 -3.29
CA THR A 644 -7.41 -3.04 -2.78
C THR A 644 -6.66 -3.10 -1.46
N LEU A 645 -5.51 -2.43 -1.34
CA LEU A 645 -4.72 -2.38 -0.10
C LEU A 645 -5.54 -1.92 1.10
N PHE A 646 -6.26 -0.79 0.95
CA PHE A 646 -7.12 -0.26 2.02
C PHE A 646 -8.37 -1.11 2.27
N GLY A 647 -8.79 -1.93 1.30
CA GLY A 647 -9.92 -2.86 1.42
C GLY A 647 -9.60 -4.16 2.17
N ILE A 648 -8.37 -4.68 2.04
CA ILE A 648 -7.96 -5.99 2.59
C ILE A 648 -8.27 -6.16 4.09
N PRO A 649 -7.99 -5.21 4.99
CA PRO A 649 -8.28 -5.39 6.42
C PRO A 649 -9.75 -5.66 6.71
N TRP A 650 -10.65 -4.98 6.01
CA TRP A 650 -12.09 -5.11 6.18
C TRP A 650 -12.62 -6.43 5.60
N LEU A 651 -12.10 -6.83 4.44
CA LEU A 651 -12.39 -8.13 3.85
C LEU A 651 -11.90 -9.29 4.71
N ALA A 652 -10.72 -9.18 5.33
CA ALA A 652 -10.19 -10.19 6.24
C ALA A 652 -11.08 -10.36 7.49
N LEU A 653 -11.63 -9.27 8.03
CA LEU A 653 -12.60 -9.31 9.13
C LEU A 653 -13.94 -9.95 8.71
N LEU A 654 -14.40 -9.71 7.48
CA LEU A 654 -15.58 -10.39 6.95
C LEU A 654 -15.31 -11.87 6.72
N ALA A 655 -14.19 -12.23 6.11
CA ALA A 655 -13.80 -13.62 5.86
C ALA A 655 -13.74 -14.44 7.14
N LEU A 656 -13.22 -13.87 8.22
CA LEU A 656 -13.20 -14.53 9.53
C LEU A 656 -14.62 -14.84 10.06
N ARG A 657 -15.63 -14.07 9.68
CA ARG A 657 -17.02 -14.28 10.06
C ARG A 657 -17.69 -15.44 9.29
N ALA A 658 -17.06 -15.92 8.22
CA ALA A 658 -17.50 -17.12 7.52
C ALA A 658 -17.52 -18.36 8.45
N VAL A 659 -16.67 -18.40 9.47
CA VAL A 659 -16.60 -19.50 10.43
C VAL A 659 -17.29 -19.10 11.75
N ARG A 660 -18.47 -19.65 12.03
CA ARG A 660 -19.25 -19.32 13.26
C ARG A 660 -18.58 -19.85 14.54
N ARG A 661 -18.21 -21.12 14.54
CA ARG A 661 -17.51 -21.77 15.66
C ARG A 661 -16.30 -22.51 15.13
N PRO A 662 -15.12 -22.33 15.71
CA PRO A 662 -13.96 -23.08 15.28
C PRO A 662 -14.14 -24.56 15.70
N SER A 663 -14.49 -25.42 14.75
CA SER A 663 -14.45 -26.87 14.85
C SER A 663 -13.07 -27.39 14.45
N ARG A 664 -12.80 -28.68 14.63
CA ARG A 664 -11.58 -29.29 14.07
C ARG A 664 -11.51 -29.12 12.56
N LEU A 665 -12.62 -29.35 11.87
CA LEU A 665 -12.76 -29.08 10.41
C LEU A 665 -12.47 -27.62 10.06
N GLY A 666 -12.95 -26.67 10.86
CA GLY A 666 -12.68 -25.25 10.66
C GLY A 666 -11.20 -24.85 10.81
N VAL A 667 -10.45 -25.56 11.66
CA VAL A 667 -8.98 -25.37 11.78
C VAL A 667 -8.27 -25.93 10.56
N VAL A 668 -8.69 -27.10 10.07
CA VAL A 668 -8.13 -27.71 8.86
C VAL A 668 -8.43 -26.84 7.65
N ALA A 669 -9.66 -26.36 7.50
CA ALA A 669 -10.05 -25.47 6.42
C ALA A 669 -9.26 -24.15 6.47
N PHE A 670 -9.06 -23.57 7.65
CA PHE A 670 -8.22 -22.38 7.83
C PHE A 670 -6.77 -22.66 7.41
N ALA A 671 -6.18 -23.78 7.84
CA ALA A 671 -4.85 -24.17 7.42
C ALA A 671 -4.76 -24.31 5.89
N ALA A 672 -5.68 -25.06 5.28
CA ALA A 672 -5.70 -25.24 3.82
C ALA A 672 -5.79 -23.91 3.07
N VAL A 673 -6.72 -23.03 3.47
CA VAL A 673 -6.86 -21.69 2.86
C VAL A 673 -5.58 -20.87 3.03
N THR A 674 -4.96 -20.86 4.21
CA THR A 674 -3.73 -20.09 4.43
C THR A 674 -2.53 -20.67 3.68
N PHE A 675 -2.48 -21.98 3.43
CA PHE A 675 -1.48 -22.58 2.55
C PHE A 675 -1.65 -22.13 1.09
N VAL A 676 -2.88 -22.11 0.59
CA VAL A 676 -3.17 -21.59 -0.76
C VAL A 676 -2.78 -20.12 -0.84
N LEU A 677 -3.17 -19.32 0.15
CA LEU A 677 -2.80 -17.90 0.22
C LEU A 677 -1.29 -17.68 0.32
N LEU A 678 -0.56 -18.55 1.03
CA LEU A 678 0.91 -18.49 1.05
C LEU A 678 1.48 -18.75 -0.34
N GLY A 679 1.03 -19.78 -1.04
CA GLY A 679 1.49 -20.09 -2.40
C GLY A 679 1.21 -18.94 -3.37
N THR A 680 -0.01 -18.39 -3.37
CA THR A 680 -0.36 -17.23 -4.21
C THR A 680 0.45 -15.99 -3.82
N PHE A 681 0.67 -15.74 -2.53
CA PHE A 681 1.51 -14.63 -2.05
C PHE A 681 2.94 -14.74 -2.57
N LEU A 682 3.56 -15.90 -2.46
CA LEU A 682 4.95 -16.08 -2.87
C LEU A 682 5.17 -15.76 -4.35
N VAL A 683 4.29 -16.30 -5.20
CA VAL A 683 4.38 -16.08 -6.64
C VAL A 683 4.03 -14.64 -7.01
N ALA A 684 2.93 -14.09 -6.48
CA ALA A 684 2.49 -12.73 -6.79
C ALA A 684 3.49 -11.68 -6.29
N ASN A 685 4.08 -11.90 -5.10
CA ASN A 685 4.94 -10.90 -4.48
C ASN A 685 6.39 -10.96 -4.94
N PHE A 686 6.92 -12.16 -5.28
CA PHE A 686 8.33 -12.35 -5.59
C PHE A 686 8.60 -12.79 -7.03
N GLY A 687 7.55 -13.19 -7.76
CA GLY A 687 7.71 -13.73 -9.11
C GLY A 687 8.31 -12.75 -10.12
N MET A 688 8.14 -11.44 -9.91
CA MET A 688 8.65 -10.38 -10.78
C MET A 688 9.90 -9.68 -10.23
N ASP A 689 10.52 -10.21 -9.17
CA ASP A 689 11.70 -9.59 -8.55
C ASP A 689 12.88 -9.44 -9.54
N GLY A 690 12.95 -10.25 -10.58
CA GLY A 690 13.99 -10.18 -11.61
C GLY A 690 14.08 -8.82 -12.28
N SER A 691 12.94 -8.24 -12.62
CA SER A 691 12.82 -6.95 -13.31
C SER A 691 12.51 -5.78 -12.38
N THR A 692 12.18 -6.01 -11.11
CA THR A 692 11.79 -4.93 -10.18
C THR A 692 12.82 -4.59 -9.12
N VAL A 693 13.72 -5.54 -8.77
CA VAL A 693 14.76 -5.32 -7.74
C VAL A 693 15.85 -4.38 -8.27
N MET A 694 16.20 -3.38 -7.49
CA MET A 694 17.32 -2.49 -7.79
C MET A 694 18.64 -3.25 -7.83
N ARG A 695 19.49 -2.91 -8.80
CA ARG A 695 20.87 -3.40 -8.85
C ARG A 695 21.83 -2.32 -8.38
N ARG A 696 22.83 -2.72 -7.61
CA ARG A 696 23.84 -1.78 -7.11
C ARG A 696 24.62 -1.11 -8.25
N SER A 697 24.88 -1.84 -9.33
CA SER A 697 25.54 -1.30 -10.54
C SER A 697 24.74 -0.18 -11.19
N ASP A 698 23.40 -0.32 -11.25
CA ASP A 698 22.52 0.66 -11.85
C ASP A 698 22.49 1.94 -11.02
N LEU A 699 22.33 1.81 -9.70
CA LEU A 699 22.36 2.94 -8.79
C LEU A 699 23.73 3.66 -8.85
N THR A 700 24.83 2.92 -8.96
CA THR A 700 26.17 3.50 -9.10
C THR A 700 26.34 4.22 -10.44
N ALA A 701 25.84 3.65 -11.54
CA ALA A 701 25.88 4.29 -12.86
C ALA A 701 25.12 5.64 -12.84
N LEU A 702 23.95 5.68 -12.21
CA LEU A 702 23.19 6.92 -12.08
C LEU A 702 23.87 7.93 -11.17
N ARG A 703 24.52 7.52 -10.09
CA ARG A 703 25.34 8.41 -9.26
C ARG A 703 26.57 8.96 -10.00
N VAL A 704 27.18 8.17 -10.87
CA VAL A 704 28.25 8.64 -11.78
C VAL A 704 27.69 9.66 -12.75
N PHE A 705 26.49 9.43 -13.30
CA PHE A 705 25.80 10.40 -14.12
C PHE A 705 25.57 11.71 -13.35
N ASP A 706 24.92 11.68 -12.18
CA ASP A 706 24.61 12.86 -11.35
C ASP A 706 25.86 13.66 -10.98
N SER A 707 27.01 12.98 -10.80
CA SER A 707 28.25 13.64 -10.43
C SER A 707 29.01 14.26 -11.59
N ARG A 708 28.74 13.86 -12.84
CA ARG A 708 29.51 14.26 -14.03
C ARG A 708 28.70 15.00 -15.08
N ALA A 709 27.40 14.81 -15.10
CA ALA A 709 26.53 15.42 -16.10
C ALA A 709 26.27 16.91 -15.77
N PRO A 710 26.43 17.82 -16.73
CA PRO A 710 26.03 19.22 -16.57
C PRO A 710 24.51 19.33 -16.34
N ALA A 711 24.09 20.44 -15.72
CA ALA A 711 22.69 20.77 -15.57
C ALA A 711 21.99 20.85 -16.94
N GLY A 712 20.77 20.26 -17.05
CA GLY A 712 20.03 20.18 -18.31
C GLY A 712 20.40 19.00 -19.20
N SER A 713 21.31 18.10 -18.75
CA SER A 713 21.62 16.85 -19.47
C SER A 713 20.40 15.95 -19.57
N TYR A 714 20.34 15.13 -20.63
CA TYR A 714 19.27 14.20 -20.89
C TYR A 714 19.76 12.76 -20.80
N LEU A 715 19.09 11.94 -20.04
CA LEU A 715 19.44 10.52 -19.85
C LEU A 715 18.37 9.62 -20.46
N VAL A 716 18.79 8.68 -21.32
CA VAL A 716 17.92 7.71 -21.96
C VAL A 716 18.26 6.31 -21.46
N SER A 717 17.28 5.55 -20.99
CA SER A 717 17.46 4.11 -20.74
C SER A 717 17.34 3.33 -22.06
N LEU A 718 18.34 2.52 -22.38
CA LEU A 718 18.39 1.72 -23.60
C LEU A 718 17.57 0.43 -23.46
N GLY A 719 16.27 0.56 -23.23
CA GLY A 719 15.38 -0.57 -23.03
C GLY A 719 14.04 -0.18 -22.46
N TYR A 720 13.16 -1.14 -22.41
CA TYR A 720 11.91 -1.06 -21.68
C TYR A 720 12.15 -1.48 -20.22
N GLY A 721 11.42 -0.89 -19.31
CA GLY A 721 11.45 -1.20 -17.89
C GLY A 721 11.99 -0.06 -17.05
N ASP A 722 11.75 -0.18 -15.74
CA ASP A 722 12.19 0.80 -14.77
C ASP A 722 13.66 0.58 -14.41
N LEU A 723 14.44 1.63 -14.46
CA LEU A 723 15.72 1.73 -13.77
C LEU A 723 15.53 2.54 -12.48
N PRO A 724 16.52 2.53 -11.57
CA PRO A 724 16.50 3.47 -10.46
C PRO A 724 16.29 4.89 -11.01
N ASN A 725 15.15 5.51 -10.66
CA ASN A 725 14.79 6.81 -11.22
C ASN A 725 15.71 7.90 -10.66
N ALA A 726 16.58 8.48 -11.50
CA ALA A 726 17.24 9.73 -11.18
C ALA A 726 16.20 10.86 -11.17
N LEU A 727 16.29 11.77 -10.21
CA LEU A 727 15.42 12.93 -10.16
C LEU A 727 15.96 14.06 -11.03
N PRO A 728 15.11 14.73 -11.82
CA PRO A 728 15.54 15.73 -12.78
C PRO A 728 16.05 17.03 -12.17
N TYR A 729 15.93 17.25 -10.86
CA TYR A 729 16.28 18.52 -10.23
C TYR A 729 17.77 18.88 -10.31
N PHE A 730 18.65 17.91 -10.62
CA PHE A 730 20.06 18.23 -10.81
C PHE A 730 20.40 18.48 -12.28
N THR A 731 20.04 17.57 -13.17
CA THR A 731 20.64 17.56 -14.49
C THR A 731 19.74 17.05 -15.62
N ALA A 732 18.77 16.15 -15.37
CA ALA A 732 18.18 15.39 -16.47
C ALA A 732 16.82 14.80 -16.19
N ASP A 733 16.12 14.54 -17.28
CA ASP A 733 14.91 13.75 -17.36
C ASP A 733 15.27 12.34 -17.85
N LEU A 734 15.04 11.30 -17.04
CA LEU A 734 15.24 9.92 -17.47
C LEU A 734 14.05 9.46 -18.30
N GLN A 735 14.28 9.17 -19.56
CA GLN A 735 13.29 8.65 -20.48
C GLN A 735 13.59 7.22 -20.89
N SER A 736 12.57 6.37 -20.95
CA SER A 736 12.69 5.06 -21.61
C SER A 736 12.74 5.24 -23.11
N ALA A 737 13.67 4.55 -23.76
CA ALA A 737 13.82 4.62 -25.20
C ALA A 737 12.59 4.03 -25.90
N ASP A 738 12.07 4.75 -26.87
CA ASP A 738 11.14 4.19 -27.84
C ASP A 738 11.91 3.47 -28.96
N PHE A 739 11.94 2.16 -28.90
CA PHE A 739 12.64 1.33 -29.89
C PHE A 739 11.87 1.15 -31.20
N SER A 740 10.67 1.66 -31.32
CA SER A 740 9.87 1.53 -32.55
C SER A 740 10.59 2.14 -33.77
N THR A 741 11.37 3.21 -33.56
CA THR A 741 12.20 3.84 -34.60
C THR A 741 13.42 3.03 -34.98
N LEU A 742 13.91 2.19 -34.09
CA LEU A 742 15.13 1.42 -34.24
C LEU A 742 14.90 0.03 -34.83
N VAL A 743 13.79 -0.58 -34.45
CA VAL A 743 13.40 -1.93 -34.90
C VAL A 743 12.47 -1.85 -36.11
N GLY A 744 11.91 -0.67 -36.37
CA GLY A 744 10.91 -0.40 -37.40
C GLY A 744 9.53 -1.01 -37.11
N PRO A 745 8.48 -0.65 -37.84
CA PRO A 745 7.19 -1.26 -37.65
C PRO A 745 7.29 -2.75 -37.96
N THR A 746 7.06 -3.56 -36.96
CA THR A 746 7.19 -5.01 -37.03
C THR A 746 6.00 -5.64 -37.76
N HIS A 747 6.08 -5.67 -39.08
CA HIS A 747 5.29 -6.57 -39.86
C HIS A 747 6.00 -7.94 -39.91
N GLY A 748 5.93 -8.68 -38.83
CA GLY A 748 6.24 -10.11 -38.76
C GLY A 748 7.71 -10.55 -38.81
N ARG A 749 8.69 -9.64 -38.93
CA ARG A 749 10.13 -9.96 -38.86
C ARG A 749 10.85 -8.94 -38.00
N SER A 750 11.35 -9.41 -36.86
CA SER A 750 12.21 -8.68 -35.94
C SER A 750 13.46 -8.19 -36.68
N ARG A 751 13.58 -6.90 -36.97
CA ARG A 751 14.81 -6.30 -37.47
C ARG A 751 15.83 -6.20 -36.35
N GLN A 752 17.02 -6.66 -36.61
CA GLN A 752 18.16 -6.46 -35.71
C GLN A 752 18.50 -4.96 -35.64
N PRO A 753 18.92 -4.46 -34.45
CA PRO A 753 19.47 -3.12 -34.33
C PRO A 753 20.58 -2.88 -35.40
N SER A 754 20.60 -1.68 -35.93
CA SER A 754 21.54 -1.32 -37.01
C SER A 754 22.21 0.03 -36.76
N ALA A 755 23.35 0.27 -37.37
CA ALA A 755 24.07 1.55 -37.27
C ALA A 755 23.20 2.74 -37.74
N ALA A 756 22.42 2.55 -38.81
CA ALA A 756 21.46 3.57 -39.27
C ALA A 756 20.32 3.81 -38.24
N GLY A 757 19.81 2.75 -37.64
CA GLY A 757 18.86 2.84 -36.55
C GLY A 757 19.40 3.60 -35.33
N LEU A 758 20.68 3.31 -34.95
CA LEU A 758 21.35 4.02 -33.88
C LEU A 758 21.52 5.53 -34.19
N ALA A 759 21.86 5.87 -35.43
CA ALA A 759 21.99 7.25 -35.86
C ALA A 759 20.62 8.00 -35.77
N ALA A 760 19.55 7.36 -36.25
CA ALA A 760 18.19 7.95 -36.16
C ALA A 760 17.73 8.11 -34.69
N PHE A 761 18.02 7.13 -33.86
CA PHE A 761 17.79 7.20 -32.41
C PHE A 761 18.54 8.37 -31.78
N THR A 762 19.83 8.49 -32.06
CA THR A 762 20.66 9.57 -31.53
C THR A 762 20.10 10.93 -31.91
N ALA A 763 19.77 11.15 -33.20
CA ALA A 763 19.20 12.42 -33.68
C ALA A 763 17.87 12.77 -32.97
N ARG A 764 16.98 11.77 -32.80
CA ARG A 764 15.69 11.96 -32.10
C ARG A 764 15.88 12.41 -30.67
N TYR A 765 16.75 11.74 -29.92
CA TYR A 765 16.93 12.06 -28.51
C TYR A 765 17.78 13.32 -28.28
N GLU A 766 18.67 13.69 -29.21
CA GLU A 766 19.33 15.00 -29.22
C GLU A 766 18.31 16.14 -29.42
N ASP A 767 17.31 15.94 -30.30
CA ASP A 767 16.24 16.90 -30.50
C ASP A 767 15.33 17.04 -29.28
N LEU A 768 14.94 15.92 -28.68
CA LEU A 768 14.17 15.91 -27.43
C LEU A 768 14.94 16.58 -26.29
N ALA A 769 16.22 16.31 -26.13
CA ALA A 769 17.05 16.92 -25.12
C ALA A 769 17.13 18.43 -25.28
N ARG A 770 17.33 18.93 -26.51
CA ARG A 770 17.32 20.37 -26.84
C ARG A 770 15.98 21.03 -26.54
N THR A 771 14.89 20.37 -26.95
CA THR A 771 13.54 20.91 -26.77
C THR A 771 13.16 21.03 -25.29
N ARG A 772 13.53 20.04 -24.47
CA ARG A 772 13.19 20.03 -23.04
C ARG A 772 14.08 20.89 -22.17
N SER A 773 15.39 20.94 -22.48
CA SER A 773 16.34 21.74 -21.68
C SER A 773 16.24 23.24 -21.96
N GLY A 774 15.64 23.64 -23.08
CA GLY A 774 15.67 25.02 -23.55
C GLY A 774 17.08 25.56 -23.85
N ALA A 775 18.10 24.68 -23.76
CA ALA A 775 19.50 25.02 -24.01
C ALA A 775 19.88 24.69 -25.45
N ALA A 776 20.70 25.56 -26.06
CA ALA A 776 21.21 25.34 -27.41
C ALA A 776 22.02 24.05 -27.57
N GLN A 777 22.65 23.62 -26.47
CA GLN A 777 23.33 22.32 -26.38
C GLN A 777 22.94 21.66 -25.05
N SER A 778 22.43 20.44 -25.12
CA SER A 778 22.13 19.58 -23.99
C SER A 778 22.93 18.29 -24.15
N ASP A 779 23.68 17.93 -23.14
CA ASP A 779 24.42 16.66 -23.13
C ASP A 779 23.45 15.48 -23.10
N LEU A 780 23.63 14.56 -24.02
CA LEU A 780 22.86 13.32 -24.12
C LEU A 780 23.65 12.15 -23.52
N TYR A 781 23.03 11.44 -22.62
CA TYR A 781 23.54 10.23 -22.00
C TYR A 781 22.63 9.05 -22.28
N ALA A 782 23.18 7.86 -22.27
CA ALA A 782 22.41 6.63 -22.41
C ALA A 782 22.89 5.58 -21.38
N VAL A 783 21.95 4.87 -20.77
CA VAL A 783 22.26 3.79 -19.82
C VAL A 783 21.68 2.47 -20.30
N TRP A 784 22.49 1.42 -20.27
CA TRP A 784 22.08 0.05 -20.48
C TRP A 784 22.35 -0.76 -19.21
N SER A 785 21.40 -1.58 -18.80
CA SER A 785 21.49 -2.41 -17.62
C SER A 785 20.95 -3.81 -17.94
N PRO A 786 21.43 -4.88 -17.28
CA PRO A 786 20.88 -6.22 -17.43
C PRO A 786 19.40 -6.37 -17.02
N VAL A 787 18.84 -5.41 -16.28
CA VAL A 787 17.41 -5.38 -15.95
C VAL A 787 16.55 -5.14 -17.19
N LEU A 788 17.02 -4.28 -18.12
CA LEU A 788 16.25 -3.89 -19.30
C LEU A 788 15.97 -5.06 -20.27
N PRO A 789 16.96 -5.89 -20.67
CA PRO A 789 16.70 -7.07 -21.48
C PRO A 789 15.85 -8.11 -20.73
N LEU A 790 16.00 -8.23 -19.41
CA LEU A 790 15.19 -9.15 -18.62
C LEU A 790 13.72 -8.74 -18.61
N TYR A 791 13.43 -7.45 -18.34
CA TYR A 791 12.08 -6.90 -18.41
C TYR A 791 11.48 -7.08 -19.82
N ALA A 792 12.24 -6.69 -20.88
CA ALA A 792 11.78 -6.83 -22.25
C ALA A 792 11.48 -8.28 -22.63
N TYR A 793 12.27 -9.23 -22.16
CA TYR A 793 12.07 -10.65 -22.35
C TYR A 793 10.85 -11.17 -21.57
N GLU A 794 10.69 -10.81 -20.30
CA GLU A 794 9.57 -11.21 -19.47
C GLU A 794 8.23 -10.76 -20.08
N TYR A 795 8.17 -9.52 -20.57
CA TYR A 795 6.95 -8.98 -21.17
C TYR A 795 6.80 -9.23 -22.67
N GLY A 796 7.78 -9.90 -23.32
CA GLY A 796 7.75 -10.18 -24.75
C GLY A 796 7.86 -8.91 -25.62
N LEU A 797 8.65 -7.92 -25.21
CA LEU A 797 8.83 -6.64 -25.91
C LEU A 797 9.99 -6.69 -26.88
N LEU A 798 11.11 -7.27 -26.46
CA LEU A 798 12.32 -7.51 -27.26
C LEU A 798 12.88 -8.89 -26.93
N SER A 799 13.54 -9.50 -27.91
CA SER A 799 14.37 -10.67 -27.65
C SER A 799 15.68 -10.27 -26.95
N THR A 800 16.27 -11.19 -26.21
CA THR A 800 17.58 -10.95 -25.56
C THR A 800 18.66 -10.59 -26.58
N ARG A 801 18.64 -11.22 -27.76
CA ARG A 801 19.56 -10.92 -28.86
C ARG A 801 19.45 -9.47 -29.35
N GLN A 802 18.24 -8.93 -29.44
CA GLN A 802 18.03 -7.53 -29.83
C GLN A 802 18.57 -6.58 -28.78
N SER A 803 18.31 -6.86 -27.51
CA SER A 803 18.80 -6.04 -26.40
C SER A 803 20.34 -6.06 -26.33
N ASP A 804 20.98 -7.22 -26.51
CA ASP A 804 22.43 -7.32 -26.54
C ASP A 804 23.03 -6.63 -27.77
N ALA A 805 22.40 -6.77 -28.92
CA ALA A 805 22.85 -6.09 -30.15
C ALA A 805 22.84 -4.56 -30.03
N TRP A 806 21.90 -4.01 -29.24
CA TRP A 806 21.88 -2.60 -28.86
C TRP A 806 23.12 -2.19 -28.08
N ARG A 807 23.40 -2.91 -27.00
CA ARG A 807 24.60 -2.68 -26.19
C ARG A 807 25.85 -2.72 -27.04
N ASP A 808 25.95 -3.73 -27.90
CA ASP A 808 27.15 -3.95 -28.74
C ASP A 808 27.32 -2.86 -29.81
N LEU A 809 26.22 -2.39 -30.42
CA LEU A 809 26.21 -1.22 -31.30
C LEU A 809 26.65 0.06 -30.58
N MET A 810 26.20 0.28 -29.37
CA MET A 810 26.60 1.45 -28.58
C MET A 810 28.10 1.38 -28.23
N LEU A 811 28.61 0.19 -27.85
CA LEU A 811 30.02 -0.03 -27.53
C LEU A 811 30.92 0.17 -28.76
N ALA A 812 30.44 -0.21 -29.94
CA ALA A 812 31.17 -0.06 -31.20
C ALA A 812 31.05 1.34 -31.85
N SER A 813 30.14 2.17 -31.39
CA SER A 813 29.83 3.47 -31.99
C SER A 813 30.89 4.52 -31.61
N PRO A 814 31.52 5.20 -32.56
CA PRO A 814 32.45 6.30 -32.27
C PRO A 814 31.71 7.54 -31.73
N GLN A 815 30.39 7.62 -31.90
CA GLN A 815 29.55 8.73 -31.46
C GLN A 815 29.19 8.62 -29.95
N TRP A 816 29.40 7.46 -29.33
CA TRP A 816 29.07 7.23 -27.94
C TRP A 816 30.32 6.81 -27.14
N LYS A 817 30.67 7.62 -26.18
CA LYS A 817 31.80 7.33 -25.30
C LYS A 817 31.32 6.60 -24.05
N LEU A 818 31.87 5.43 -23.78
CA LEU A 818 31.65 4.70 -22.52
C LEU A 818 32.31 5.46 -21.37
N ILE A 819 31.53 5.85 -20.33
CA ILE A 819 32.01 6.59 -19.17
C ILE A 819 31.96 5.80 -17.87
N TYR A 820 31.15 4.72 -17.84
CA TYR A 820 31.09 3.79 -16.72
C TYR A 820 30.71 2.40 -17.20
N SER A 821 31.34 1.38 -16.59
CA SER A 821 31.02 -0.03 -16.80
C SER A 821 31.33 -0.82 -15.54
N ALA A 822 30.33 -1.41 -14.91
CA ALA A 822 30.48 -2.36 -13.83
C ALA A 822 29.21 -3.21 -13.66
N GLY A 823 29.36 -4.46 -13.25
CA GLY A 823 28.25 -5.38 -12.99
C GLY A 823 27.30 -5.58 -14.16
N GLY A 824 27.78 -5.42 -15.38
CA GLY A 824 26.99 -5.49 -16.61
C GLY A 824 26.19 -4.22 -16.92
N THR A 825 26.30 -3.16 -16.14
CA THR A 825 25.66 -1.86 -16.42
C THR A 825 26.66 -0.95 -17.12
N TYR A 826 26.22 -0.25 -18.18
CA TYR A 826 27.00 0.64 -19.01
C TYR A 826 26.35 2.02 -19.05
N LEU A 827 27.14 3.06 -18.87
CA LEU A 827 26.72 4.45 -19.05
C LEU A 827 27.55 5.09 -20.16
N PHE A 828 26.86 5.62 -21.14
CA PHE A 828 27.44 6.26 -22.30
C PHE A 828 27.15 7.76 -22.28
N ARG A 829 28.07 8.58 -22.80
CA ARG A 829 27.86 9.99 -23.12
C ARG A 829 28.01 10.15 -24.65
N ARG A 830 27.08 10.91 -25.23
CA ARG A 830 27.19 11.31 -26.63
C ARG A 830 28.44 12.18 -26.81
N SER A 831 29.34 11.78 -27.67
CA SER A 831 30.48 12.61 -28.07
C SER A 831 29.93 13.82 -28.83
N GLY A 832 30.09 15.03 -28.30
CA GLY A 832 29.61 16.24 -28.95
C GLY A 832 30.13 16.34 -30.40
N ALA A 833 29.30 16.80 -31.29
CA ALA A 833 29.81 17.45 -32.48
C ALA A 833 30.57 18.70 -32.00
N SER A 834 31.88 18.63 -31.99
CA SER A 834 32.80 19.78 -31.77
C SER A 834 32.46 20.91 -32.70
#